data_48bd1e6926efac6bd6f5255f0ba7073f
#
_entry.id   48bd1e6926efac6bd6f5255f0ba7073f
#
_cell.length_a   1.000
_cell.length_b   1.000
_cell.length_c   1.000
_cell.angle_alpha   90.00
_cell.angle_beta   90.00
_cell.angle_gamma   90.00
#
_symmetry.space_group_name_H-M   'P 1'
#
loop_
_entity.id
_entity.type
_entity.pdbx_description
1 polymer ?
#
loop_
_entity_poly.entity_id
_entity_poly.type
_entity_poly.pdbx_seq_one_letter_code
_entity_poly.pdbx_strand_id
1 'polypeptide(L)'
;MTGDITLKVIEARPTDVGRGIARVDPAVFSEMGWQAGDVVSIQGKKKTAALLWPGYPDDTGTGIVRLDGNTRRNAGVSIDDKVPLKIAQATTAESVVFAPTVPLRITGGEEYLKRYMEGRVITRGDIIEISVMGRKIELMATRVAPSKDAAVIGDRTKIEISDKPAKEEKAGTRVRYEDIGGLSAEIKKVREMIELPMKHPELFERLGVEAPKGVLLYGPPGTGKTLLAKALASETNAHFETLSGPEIMSKYYGESEEKLRQLFKTAEENAPSIILIDEIDSIAPKREEVTGEVERRVVAQMLALMDGMETRGKVVVIAATNRPDSIDPALRRPGRFDREIEIGVPNRESRLEVLQIHTRGMPLSKDVNQEKLADVTHGFVGADLAALAREAAIRAIRRVLPEIDLEVESIPVETLNKIEVNNDDFLAALREMDPSAMREVLVESPNVHWDDIGGLADVKQQLIESVEWPLTYAKLFEYMDAKAPRGILLYGPPGTGKTMLAKAVATESQANFISIKGPEFLSKWVGESEKAVRETFRKARQAAPSVVFLDEIDSIAPARGGSTSDSHVTERVISQILTELDGLESLNSVMVIAATNRPDIIDPALLRPGRFDRLVEIGLPDEVARQQILKIHMAKKPLAEDVKLEELAKLTDKYSGADLGAVVNEAVMLAIREYVQNGSCKDEATFCDYKIEKKHFDAALKIVQPTGVEMDLYRKFQAKAK
;
A
#
# COMPACT_ATOMS: atom_id res chain seq x y z
N MET A 1 -15.23 -12.58 -44.31
CA MET A 1 -16.17 -13.55 -43.69
C MET A 1 -16.76 -12.87 -42.45
N THR A 2 -18.05 -12.52 -42.48
CA THR A 2 -18.75 -11.90 -41.34
C THR A 2 -19.30 -13.00 -40.43
N GLY A 3 -18.43 -13.67 -39.72
CA GLY A 3 -18.84 -14.67 -38.75
C GLY A 3 -18.97 -14.08 -37.35
N ASP A 4 -20.01 -14.50 -36.62
CA ASP A 4 -20.14 -14.21 -35.20
C ASP A 4 -19.08 -15.04 -34.46
N ILE A 5 -18.23 -14.41 -33.67
CA ILE A 5 -17.24 -15.11 -32.83
C ILE A 5 -17.64 -15.03 -31.38
N THR A 6 -17.49 -16.11 -30.65
CA THR A 6 -17.80 -16.15 -29.22
C THR A 6 -16.53 -16.12 -28.41
N LEU A 7 -16.35 -15.09 -27.59
CA LEU A 7 -15.17 -14.88 -26.76
C LEU A 7 -15.54 -14.87 -25.28
N LYS A 8 -14.58 -15.21 -24.44
CA LYS A 8 -14.72 -15.17 -22.98
C LYS A 8 -14.49 -13.75 -22.46
N VAL A 9 -15.40 -13.24 -21.65
CA VAL A 9 -15.32 -11.89 -21.09
C VAL A 9 -14.37 -11.88 -19.91
N ILE A 10 -13.44 -10.91 -19.92
CA ILE A 10 -12.61 -10.56 -18.77
C ILE A 10 -12.61 -9.05 -18.53
N GLU A 11 -12.11 -8.63 -17.38
CA GLU A 11 -12.05 -7.23 -16.97
C GLU A 11 -11.11 -6.39 -17.85
N ALA A 12 -11.48 -5.13 -18.06
CA ALA A 12 -10.62 -4.14 -18.72
C ALA A 12 -9.47 -3.71 -17.80
N ARG A 13 -8.33 -3.35 -18.39
CA ARG A 13 -7.25 -2.73 -17.59
C ARG A 13 -7.67 -1.30 -17.17
N PRO A 14 -7.14 -0.77 -16.06
CA PRO A 14 -7.53 0.55 -15.53
C PRO A 14 -7.50 1.68 -16.55
N THR A 15 -6.59 1.64 -17.52
CA THR A 15 -6.42 2.63 -18.59
C THR A 15 -7.55 2.65 -19.60
N ASP A 16 -8.29 1.56 -19.78
CA ASP A 16 -9.35 1.42 -20.78
C ASP A 16 -10.76 1.66 -20.21
N VAL A 17 -10.89 1.66 -18.88
CA VAL A 17 -12.19 1.80 -18.19
C VAL A 17 -12.85 3.14 -18.50
N GLY A 18 -14.13 3.10 -18.78
CA GLY A 18 -14.95 4.27 -19.11
C GLY A 18 -14.78 4.81 -20.52
N ARG A 19 -13.98 4.17 -21.39
CA ARG A 19 -13.79 4.60 -22.79
C ARG A 19 -14.74 3.92 -23.78
N GLY A 20 -15.51 2.91 -23.34
CA GLY A 20 -16.39 2.13 -24.22
C GLY A 20 -15.62 1.31 -25.26
N ILE A 21 -14.47 0.74 -24.85
CA ILE A 21 -13.57 -0.04 -25.70
C ILE A 21 -13.73 -1.53 -25.38
N ALA A 22 -13.79 -2.34 -26.43
CA ALA A 22 -13.68 -3.80 -26.38
C ALA A 22 -12.31 -4.22 -26.92
N ARG A 23 -11.43 -4.75 -26.04
CA ARG A 23 -10.13 -5.28 -26.50
C ARG A 23 -10.24 -6.78 -26.71
N VAL A 24 -9.93 -7.21 -27.90
CA VAL A 24 -10.04 -8.60 -28.33
C VAL A 24 -8.65 -9.19 -28.52
N ASP A 25 -8.53 -10.47 -28.20
CA ASP A 25 -7.33 -11.28 -28.44
C ASP A 25 -6.66 -10.93 -29.76
N PRO A 26 -5.38 -10.53 -29.80
CA PRO A 26 -4.69 -10.11 -31.01
C PRO A 26 -4.70 -11.16 -32.14
N ALA A 27 -4.67 -12.45 -31.79
CA ALA A 27 -4.73 -13.52 -32.79
C ALA A 27 -6.10 -13.54 -33.48
N VAL A 28 -7.18 -13.48 -32.70
CA VAL A 28 -8.56 -13.42 -33.21
C VAL A 28 -8.81 -12.13 -33.99
N PHE A 29 -8.31 -10.99 -33.48
CA PHE A 29 -8.43 -9.69 -34.12
C PHE A 29 -7.83 -9.71 -35.54
N SER A 30 -6.66 -10.34 -35.70
CA SER A 30 -5.98 -10.47 -37.00
C SER A 30 -6.66 -11.49 -37.90
N GLU A 31 -7.11 -12.63 -37.37
CA GLU A 31 -7.80 -13.69 -38.14
C GLU A 31 -9.11 -13.20 -38.73
N MET A 32 -9.86 -12.39 -37.98
CA MET A 32 -11.13 -11.83 -38.44
C MET A 32 -10.96 -10.61 -39.38
N GLY A 33 -9.74 -10.10 -39.55
CA GLY A 33 -9.45 -8.94 -40.39
C GLY A 33 -10.06 -7.64 -39.86
N TRP A 34 -10.27 -7.53 -38.55
CA TRP A 34 -10.86 -6.35 -37.92
C TRP A 34 -9.86 -5.19 -37.86
N GLN A 35 -10.39 -3.97 -37.82
CA GLN A 35 -9.59 -2.75 -37.72
C GLN A 35 -9.82 -2.06 -36.37
N ALA A 36 -8.77 -1.41 -35.86
CA ALA A 36 -8.88 -0.62 -34.63
C ALA A 36 -9.83 0.58 -34.90
N GLY A 37 -10.84 0.72 -34.03
CA GLY A 37 -11.89 1.73 -34.18
C GLY A 37 -13.17 1.22 -34.84
N ASP A 38 -13.20 -0.01 -35.32
CA ASP A 38 -14.46 -0.63 -35.78
C ASP A 38 -15.45 -0.69 -34.61
N VAL A 39 -16.74 -0.70 -34.92
CA VAL A 39 -17.80 -0.86 -33.92
C VAL A 39 -18.22 -2.32 -33.84
N VAL A 40 -18.17 -2.88 -32.63
CA VAL A 40 -18.63 -4.25 -32.36
C VAL A 40 -19.91 -4.23 -31.54
N SER A 41 -20.90 -5.01 -31.96
CA SER A 41 -22.09 -5.31 -31.17
C SER A 41 -21.81 -6.49 -30.25
N ILE A 42 -22.16 -6.35 -28.99
CA ILE A 42 -21.99 -7.33 -27.93
C ILE A 42 -23.39 -7.78 -27.52
N GLN A 43 -23.68 -9.08 -27.69
CA GLN A 43 -24.99 -9.65 -27.42
C GLN A 43 -24.92 -10.53 -26.17
N GLY A 44 -25.29 -9.97 -25.04
CA GLY A 44 -25.51 -10.71 -23.80
C GLY A 44 -27.02 -10.86 -23.53
N LYS A 45 -27.43 -10.72 -22.27
CA LYS A 45 -28.86 -10.59 -21.88
C LYS A 45 -29.48 -9.31 -22.45
N LYS A 46 -28.68 -8.28 -22.66
CA LYS A 46 -29.02 -7.04 -23.34
C LYS A 46 -28.03 -6.87 -24.50
N LYS A 47 -28.36 -5.98 -25.45
CA LYS A 47 -27.50 -5.66 -26.58
C LYS A 47 -26.87 -4.30 -26.36
N THR A 48 -25.55 -4.22 -26.48
CA THR A 48 -24.80 -2.96 -26.48
C THR A 48 -23.72 -2.97 -27.56
N ALA A 49 -22.99 -1.88 -27.72
CA ALA A 49 -21.90 -1.78 -28.68
C ALA A 49 -20.68 -1.07 -28.06
N ALA A 50 -19.51 -1.39 -28.58
CA ALA A 50 -18.24 -0.80 -28.14
C ALA A 50 -17.29 -0.60 -29.32
N LEU A 51 -16.25 0.24 -29.11
CA LEU A 51 -15.16 0.39 -30.07
C LEU A 51 -14.20 -0.80 -29.93
N LEU A 52 -13.85 -1.40 -31.07
CA LEU A 52 -12.99 -2.55 -31.15
C LEU A 52 -11.52 -2.14 -31.18
N TRP A 53 -10.71 -2.76 -30.33
CA TRP A 53 -9.27 -2.56 -30.27
C TRP A 53 -8.54 -3.89 -30.08
N PRO A 54 -7.29 -4.03 -30.60
CA PRO A 54 -6.48 -5.20 -30.30
C PRO A 54 -6.17 -5.28 -28.82
N GLY A 55 -6.14 -6.48 -28.27
CA GLY A 55 -5.76 -6.79 -26.90
C GLY A 55 -4.26 -6.56 -26.66
N TYR A 56 -3.86 -6.82 -25.43
CA TYR A 56 -2.46 -6.72 -25.03
C TYR A 56 -1.66 -7.94 -25.52
N PRO A 57 -0.32 -7.86 -25.63
CA PRO A 57 0.51 -9.00 -26.05
C PRO A 57 0.26 -10.26 -25.23
N ASP A 58 0.02 -10.11 -23.93
CA ASP A 58 -0.25 -11.22 -22.98
C ASP A 58 -1.60 -11.92 -23.26
N ASP A 59 -2.49 -11.30 -24.02
CA ASP A 59 -3.82 -11.83 -24.34
C ASP A 59 -3.82 -12.70 -25.60
N THR A 60 -2.68 -12.82 -26.28
CA THR A 60 -2.58 -13.51 -27.57
C THR A 60 -2.85 -15.02 -27.45
N GLY A 61 -3.81 -15.53 -28.20
CA GLY A 61 -4.17 -16.96 -28.23
C GLY A 61 -5.05 -17.41 -27.06
N THR A 62 -5.55 -16.50 -26.24
CA THR A 62 -6.38 -16.83 -25.07
C THR A 62 -7.88 -16.89 -25.34
N GLY A 63 -8.34 -16.36 -26.48
CA GLY A 63 -9.76 -16.36 -26.88
C GLY A 63 -10.64 -15.47 -26.00
N ILE A 64 -10.12 -14.33 -25.55
CA ILE A 64 -10.79 -13.43 -24.61
C ILE A 64 -11.18 -12.10 -25.25
N VAL A 65 -12.15 -11.43 -24.58
CA VAL A 65 -12.47 -10.03 -24.81
C VAL A 65 -12.46 -9.28 -23.47
N ARG A 66 -11.75 -8.18 -23.40
CA ARG A 66 -11.73 -7.28 -22.24
C ARG A 66 -12.80 -6.22 -22.38
N LEU A 67 -13.72 -6.18 -21.41
CA LEU A 67 -14.82 -5.23 -21.34
C LEU A 67 -14.81 -4.53 -19.98
N ASP A 68 -15.05 -3.21 -19.99
CA ASP A 68 -15.22 -2.48 -18.74
C ASP A 68 -16.59 -2.79 -18.10
N GLY A 69 -16.71 -2.51 -16.81
CA GLY A 69 -17.92 -2.81 -16.05
C GLY A 69 -19.17 -2.12 -16.57
N ASN A 70 -19.06 -0.93 -17.20
CA ASN A 70 -20.19 -0.25 -17.83
C ASN A 70 -20.68 -1.03 -19.07
N THR A 71 -19.76 -1.42 -19.93
CA THR A 71 -20.06 -2.21 -21.11
C THR A 71 -20.62 -3.59 -20.74
N ARG A 72 -20.04 -4.26 -19.72
CA ARG A 72 -20.59 -5.53 -19.20
C ARG A 72 -22.04 -5.39 -18.68
N ARG A 73 -22.31 -4.32 -17.91
CA ARG A 73 -23.66 -4.03 -17.39
C ARG A 73 -24.63 -3.77 -18.52
N ASN A 74 -24.24 -2.98 -19.52
CA ASN A 74 -25.06 -2.66 -20.68
C ASN A 74 -25.35 -3.89 -21.54
N ALA A 75 -24.39 -4.81 -21.63
CA ALA A 75 -24.58 -6.11 -22.28
C ALA A 75 -25.34 -7.12 -21.39
N GLY A 76 -25.41 -6.90 -20.08
CA GLY A 76 -25.96 -7.85 -19.12
C GLY A 76 -25.14 -9.13 -19.00
N VAL A 77 -23.79 -9.00 -18.99
CA VAL A 77 -22.84 -10.10 -18.89
C VAL A 77 -21.90 -9.90 -17.70
N SER A 78 -21.44 -11.02 -17.16
CA SER A 78 -20.45 -11.07 -16.07
C SER A 78 -19.08 -11.47 -16.60
N ILE A 79 -18.06 -11.33 -15.77
CA ILE A 79 -16.73 -11.87 -16.06
C ILE A 79 -16.84 -13.39 -16.17
N ASP A 80 -16.05 -13.98 -17.07
CA ASP A 80 -16.04 -15.40 -17.46
C ASP A 80 -17.21 -15.86 -18.34
N ASP A 81 -18.23 -15.03 -18.58
CA ASP A 81 -19.28 -15.33 -19.56
C ASP A 81 -18.72 -15.36 -20.98
N LYS A 82 -19.35 -16.19 -21.83
CA LYS A 82 -19.05 -16.23 -23.25
C LYS A 82 -20.05 -15.36 -24.02
N VAL A 83 -19.54 -14.41 -24.80
CA VAL A 83 -20.37 -13.48 -25.58
C VAL A 83 -20.08 -13.56 -27.07
N PRO A 84 -21.10 -13.59 -27.92
CA PRO A 84 -20.94 -13.43 -29.35
C PRO A 84 -20.67 -11.95 -29.68
N LEU A 85 -19.65 -11.74 -30.50
CA LEU A 85 -19.25 -10.44 -31.03
C LEU A 85 -19.50 -10.39 -32.54
N LYS A 86 -20.05 -9.29 -33.01
CA LYS A 86 -20.35 -9.06 -34.40
C LYS A 86 -20.06 -7.61 -34.80
N ILE A 87 -19.42 -7.39 -35.95
CA ILE A 87 -19.24 -6.04 -36.48
C ILE A 87 -20.61 -5.40 -36.73
N ALA A 88 -20.78 -4.21 -36.17
CA ALA A 88 -22.00 -3.40 -36.32
C ALA A 88 -21.72 -2.17 -37.17
N GLN A 89 -22.68 -1.84 -38.05
CA GLN A 89 -22.65 -0.57 -38.77
C GLN A 89 -23.16 0.53 -37.84
N ALA A 90 -22.27 1.42 -37.41
CA ALA A 90 -22.63 2.59 -36.61
C ALA A 90 -22.72 3.83 -37.53
N THR A 91 -23.67 4.70 -37.22
CA THR A 91 -23.82 6.01 -37.86
C THR A 91 -23.59 7.10 -36.82
N THR A 92 -23.14 8.28 -37.25
CA THR A 92 -23.03 9.43 -36.35
C THR A 92 -24.41 9.80 -35.80
N ALA A 93 -24.51 9.94 -34.47
CA ALA A 93 -25.75 10.37 -33.82
C ALA A 93 -26.08 11.82 -34.15
N GLU A 94 -27.33 12.09 -34.53
CA GLU A 94 -27.84 13.46 -34.68
C GLU A 94 -28.23 14.06 -33.34
N SER A 95 -28.92 13.28 -32.50
CA SER A 95 -29.30 13.69 -31.15
C SER A 95 -29.30 12.51 -30.19
N VAL A 96 -28.90 12.77 -28.95
CA VAL A 96 -28.96 11.82 -27.84
C VAL A 96 -29.57 12.50 -26.63
N VAL A 97 -30.56 11.86 -26.01
CA VAL A 97 -31.20 12.33 -24.78
C VAL A 97 -30.81 11.43 -23.64
N PHE A 98 -30.15 12.02 -22.66
CA PHE A 98 -29.77 11.35 -21.42
C PHE A 98 -30.75 11.67 -20.30
N ALA A 99 -31.04 10.71 -19.44
CA ALA A 99 -31.81 10.89 -18.22
C ALA A 99 -31.00 10.36 -17.03
N PRO A 100 -30.97 11.08 -15.89
CA PRO A 100 -30.31 10.59 -14.71
C PRO A 100 -31.06 9.38 -14.15
N THR A 101 -30.31 8.42 -13.55
CA THR A 101 -30.91 7.23 -12.91
C THR A 101 -31.50 7.56 -11.53
N VAL A 102 -31.04 8.66 -10.92
CA VAL A 102 -31.50 9.18 -9.63
C VAL A 102 -32.07 10.59 -9.83
N PRO A 103 -33.09 11.01 -9.06
CA PRO A 103 -33.63 12.36 -9.18
C PRO A 103 -32.54 13.40 -8.90
N LEU A 104 -32.01 14.01 -9.92
CA LEU A 104 -30.98 15.07 -9.90
C LEU A 104 -31.40 16.17 -10.85
N ARG A 105 -31.39 17.42 -10.39
CA ARG A 105 -31.49 18.57 -11.29
C ARG A 105 -30.09 18.89 -11.79
N ILE A 106 -29.87 18.70 -13.07
CA ILE A 106 -28.63 19.06 -13.74
C ILE A 106 -28.95 20.30 -14.60
N THR A 107 -28.45 21.45 -14.20
CA THR A 107 -28.56 22.68 -14.98
C THR A 107 -27.22 22.95 -15.65
N GLY A 108 -27.20 22.90 -16.99
CA GLY A 108 -25.96 23.03 -17.75
C GLY A 108 -25.15 21.74 -17.79
N GLY A 109 -24.01 21.74 -18.46
CA GLY A 109 -23.11 20.57 -18.58
C GLY A 109 -23.29 19.77 -19.86
N GLU A 110 -24.19 20.15 -20.75
CA GLU A 110 -24.42 19.50 -22.05
C GLU A 110 -23.17 19.56 -22.94
N GLU A 111 -22.44 20.67 -22.94
CA GLU A 111 -21.17 20.82 -23.64
C GLU A 111 -20.05 19.98 -23.03
N TYR A 112 -20.00 19.91 -21.69
CA TYR A 112 -19.06 19.04 -21.00
C TYR A 112 -19.32 17.56 -21.34
N LEU A 113 -20.59 17.15 -21.27
CA LEU A 113 -21.00 15.79 -21.61
C LEU A 113 -20.69 15.46 -23.08
N LYS A 114 -20.86 16.41 -23.98
CA LYS A 114 -20.54 16.27 -25.39
C LYS A 114 -19.06 15.98 -25.61
N ARG A 115 -18.17 16.78 -25.02
CA ARG A 115 -16.72 16.56 -25.09
C ARG A 115 -16.30 15.24 -24.47
N TYR A 116 -16.88 14.91 -23.32
CA TYR A 116 -16.59 13.66 -22.62
C TYR A 116 -17.01 12.43 -23.42
N MET A 117 -18.08 12.53 -24.20
CA MET A 117 -18.66 11.44 -24.97
C MET A 117 -18.22 11.41 -26.45
N GLU A 118 -17.47 12.38 -26.91
CA GLU A 118 -17.01 12.47 -28.29
C GLU A 118 -16.24 11.22 -28.72
N GLY A 119 -16.60 10.68 -29.90
CA GLY A 119 -16.03 9.45 -30.45
C GLY A 119 -16.53 8.15 -29.80
N ARG A 120 -17.39 8.20 -28.78
CA ARG A 120 -17.92 6.99 -28.14
C ARG A 120 -19.13 6.44 -28.88
N VAL A 121 -19.25 5.11 -28.77
CA VAL A 121 -20.42 4.39 -29.28
C VAL A 121 -21.48 4.31 -28.20
N ILE A 122 -22.73 4.50 -28.56
CA ILE A 122 -23.86 4.41 -27.65
C ILE A 122 -25.03 3.70 -28.29
N THR A 123 -25.75 2.92 -27.52
CA THR A 123 -27.04 2.30 -27.88
C THR A 123 -28.15 2.81 -26.96
N ARG A 124 -29.39 2.70 -27.39
CA ARG A 124 -30.52 3.07 -26.55
C ARG A 124 -30.61 2.14 -25.34
N GLY A 125 -30.69 2.71 -24.14
CA GLY A 125 -30.74 1.98 -22.87
C GLY A 125 -29.36 1.82 -22.21
N ASP A 126 -28.27 2.24 -22.87
CA ASP A 126 -26.94 2.22 -22.28
C ASP A 126 -26.87 3.21 -21.11
N ILE A 127 -26.23 2.76 -20.04
CA ILE A 127 -25.93 3.57 -18.89
C ILE A 127 -24.45 3.97 -18.97
N ILE A 128 -24.20 5.25 -18.82
CA ILE A 128 -22.86 5.83 -18.73
C ILE A 128 -22.62 6.43 -17.36
N GLU A 129 -21.42 6.28 -16.87
CA GLU A 129 -20.99 6.86 -15.60
C GLU A 129 -20.06 8.04 -15.89
N ILE A 130 -20.39 9.20 -15.34
CA ILE A 130 -19.56 10.40 -15.40
C ILE A 130 -19.19 10.83 -14.00
N SER A 131 -17.95 11.26 -13.82
CA SER A 131 -17.48 11.80 -12.53
C SER A 131 -17.51 13.33 -12.60
N VAL A 132 -18.39 13.93 -11.79
CA VAL A 132 -18.50 15.38 -11.67
C VAL A 132 -18.19 15.77 -10.22
N MET A 133 -17.16 16.57 -10.00
CA MET A 133 -16.72 17.01 -8.66
C MET A 133 -16.54 15.84 -7.66
N GLY A 134 -15.97 14.73 -8.12
CA GLY A 134 -15.75 13.54 -7.28
C GLY A 134 -17.01 12.71 -6.98
N ARG A 135 -18.16 13.07 -7.56
CA ARG A 135 -19.38 12.26 -7.50
C ARG A 135 -19.61 11.55 -8.82
N LYS A 136 -19.87 10.26 -8.75
CA LYS A 136 -20.26 9.46 -9.91
C LYS A 136 -21.75 9.68 -10.18
N ILE A 137 -22.08 10.12 -11.38
CA ILE A 137 -23.45 10.34 -11.86
C ILE A 137 -23.70 9.34 -12.98
N GLU A 138 -24.74 8.53 -12.85
CA GLU A 138 -25.18 7.61 -13.88
C GLU A 138 -26.26 8.26 -14.75
N LEU A 139 -26.04 8.25 -16.05
CA LEU A 139 -26.95 8.75 -17.07
C LEU A 139 -27.34 7.62 -18.02
N MET A 140 -28.64 7.45 -18.27
CA MET A 140 -29.14 6.48 -19.24
C MET A 140 -29.48 7.18 -20.56
N ALA A 141 -29.04 6.59 -21.66
CA ALA A 141 -29.42 7.03 -23.01
C ALA A 141 -30.86 6.58 -23.33
N THR A 142 -31.83 7.46 -23.08
CA THR A 142 -33.27 7.14 -23.27
C THR A 142 -33.68 7.20 -24.74
N ARG A 143 -33.05 8.11 -25.51
CA ARG A 143 -33.30 8.29 -26.96
C ARG A 143 -32.00 8.51 -27.69
N VAL A 144 -31.83 7.80 -28.79
CA VAL A 144 -30.70 7.94 -29.73
C VAL A 144 -31.29 8.08 -31.12
N ALA A 145 -30.92 9.11 -31.87
CA ALA A 145 -31.37 9.34 -33.25
C ALA A 145 -30.17 9.49 -34.16
N PRO A 146 -30.19 8.86 -35.37
CA PRO A 146 -31.22 7.92 -35.87
C PRO A 146 -31.22 6.62 -35.06
N SER A 147 -32.41 6.01 -34.87
CA SER A 147 -32.63 4.79 -34.09
C SER A 147 -32.14 3.57 -34.87
N LYS A 148 -30.80 3.42 -34.98
CA LYS A 148 -30.13 2.23 -35.48
C LYS A 148 -29.50 1.47 -34.32
N ASP A 149 -28.95 0.30 -34.59
CA ASP A 149 -28.37 -0.62 -33.61
C ASP A 149 -27.27 0.01 -32.72
N ALA A 150 -26.47 0.93 -33.28
CA ALA A 150 -25.43 1.68 -32.56
C ALA A 150 -25.21 3.04 -33.22
N ALA A 151 -24.87 4.06 -32.46
CA ALA A 151 -24.53 5.39 -32.92
C ALA A 151 -23.23 5.90 -32.31
N VAL A 152 -22.43 6.63 -33.06
CA VAL A 152 -21.20 7.30 -32.59
C VAL A 152 -21.52 8.75 -32.28
N ILE A 153 -21.15 9.23 -31.12
CA ILE A 153 -21.29 10.64 -30.74
C ILE A 153 -20.18 11.43 -31.43
N GLY A 154 -20.55 12.41 -32.25
CA GLY A 154 -19.62 13.26 -32.98
C GLY A 154 -19.82 14.74 -32.66
N ASP A 155 -18.99 15.58 -33.27
CA ASP A 155 -18.99 17.03 -33.08
C ASP A 155 -20.35 17.72 -33.36
N ARG A 156 -21.18 17.16 -34.25
CA ARG A 156 -22.48 17.72 -34.57
C ARG A 156 -23.64 17.12 -33.77
N THR A 157 -23.37 16.16 -32.92
CA THR A 157 -24.40 15.51 -32.12
C THR A 157 -24.97 16.47 -31.07
N LYS A 158 -26.29 16.62 -31.06
CA LYS A 158 -27.01 17.40 -30.06
C LYS A 158 -27.25 16.51 -28.83
N ILE A 159 -26.74 16.90 -27.66
CA ILE A 159 -26.97 16.22 -26.40
C ILE A 159 -27.98 17.01 -25.59
N GLU A 160 -28.98 16.31 -25.07
CA GLU A 160 -30.01 16.86 -24.19
C GLU A 160 -30.05 16.04 -22.90
N ILE A 161 -30.19 16.72 -21.77
CA ILE A 161 -30.32 16.07 -20.44
C ILE A 161 -31.75 16.27 -19.98
N SER A 162 -32.45 15.18 -19.70
CA SER A 162 -33.83 15.20 -19.19
C SER A 162 -33.85 15.44 -17.70
N ASP A 163 -34.76 16.32 -17.23
CA ASP A 163 -34.98 16.55 -15.79
C ASP A 163 -35.74 15.39 -15.11
N LYS A 164 -36.35 14.50 -15.90
CA LYS A 164 -37.07 13.36 -15.34
C LYS A 164 -36.14 12.17 -15.23
N PRO A 165 -36.04 11.53 -14.04
CA PRO A 165 -35.23 10.33 -13.90
C PRO A 165 -35.77 9.21 -14.80
N ALA A 166 -34.87 8.44 -15.38
CA ALA A 166 -35.21 7.21 -16.05
C ALA A 166 -35.80 6.23 -15.03
N LYS A 167 -36.94 5.56 -15.38
CA LYS A 167 -37.50 4.52 -14.51
C LYS A 167 -36.53 3.36 -14.48
N GLU A 168 -35.72 3.26 -13.43
CA GLU A 168 -35.02 2.02 -13.13
C GLU A 168 -34.67 1.85 -11.65
N GLU A 169 -34.39 0.59 -11.31
CA GLU A 169 -34.07 0.03 -10.01
C GLU A 169 -33.03 0.81 -9.22
N LYS A 170 -33.17 0.80 -7.90
CA LYS A 170 -32.30 1.44 -6.90
C LYS A 170 -30.82 1.44 -7.31
N ALA A 171 -30.37 2.53 -7.91
CA ALA A 171 -28.97 2.75 -8.25
C ALA A 171 -28.23 3.25 -6.99
N GLY A 172 -27.64 2.34 -6.26
CA GLY A 172 -26.54 2.68 -5.35
C GLY A 172 -25.26 2.83 -6.16
N THR A 173 -24.38 3.71 -5.76
CA THR A 173 -23.02 3.83 -6.32
C THR A 173 -22.33 2.47 -6.23
N ARG A 174 -22.25 1.74 -7.35
CA ARG A 174 -21.70 0.38 -7.37
C ARG A 174 -20.19 0.47 -7.58
N VAL A 175 -19.44 0.00 -6.61
CA VAL A 175 -17.99 -0.22 -6.71
C VAL A 175 -17.76 -1.48 -7.52
N ARG A 176 -16.76 -1.49 -8.41
CA ARG A 176 -16.39 -2.64 -9.25
C ARG A 176 -14.97 -3.07 -8.98
N TYR A 177 -14.58 -4.25 -9.44
CA TYR A 177 -13.19 -4.71 -9.33
C TYR A 177 -12.21 -3.76 -10.02
N GLU A 178 -12.62 -3.13 -11.12
CA GLU A 178 -11.83 -2.13 -11.85
C GLU A 178 -11.57 -0.82 -11.09
N ASP A 179 -12.31 -0.59 -10.01
CA ASP A 179 -12.10 0.55 -9.09
C ASP A 179 -11.13 0.19 -7.95
N ILE A 180 -10.60 -1.04 -7.95
CA ILE A 180 -9.68 -1.56 -6.94
C ILE A 180 -8.35 -1.86 -7.61
N GLY A 181 -7.28 -1.16 -7.22
CA GLY A 181 -5.93 -1.41 -7.70
C GLY A 181 -5.12 -2.26 -6.73
N GLY A 182 -4.24 -3.07 -7.27
CA GLY A 182 -3.21 -3.77 -6.52
C GLY A 182 -3.66 -4.98 -5.70
N LEU A 183 -4.90 -5.45 -5.89
CA LEU A 183 -5.45 -6.61 -5.17
C LEU A 183 -5.86 -7.74 -6.12
N SER A 184 -5.19 -7.88 -7.25
CA SER A 184 -5.56 -8.88 -8.28
C SER A 184 -5.54 -10.32 -7.76
N ALA A 185 -4.58 -10.68 -6.91
CA ALA A 185 -4.47 -12.01 -6.31
C ALA A 185 -5.59 -12.26 -5.27
N GLU A 186 -5.89 -11.25 -4.43
CA GLU A 186 -6.94 -11.31 -3.42
C GLU A 186 -8.32 -11.35 -4.07
N ILE A 187 -8.55 -10.55 -5.11
CA ILE A 187 -9.78 -10.58 -5.91
C ILE A 187 -9.99 -11.97 -6.49
N LYS A 188 -8.95 -12.60 -7.05
CA LYS A 188 -9.03 -13.96 -7.59
C LYS A 188 -9.43 -14.97 -6.50
N LYS A 189 -8.80 -14.91 -5.32
CA LYS A 189 -9.14 -15.77 -4.18
C LYS A 189 -10.59 -15.57 -3.73
N VAL A 190 -11.04 -14.31 -3.59
CA VAL A 190 -12.41 -13.98 -3.20
C VAL A 190 -13.42 -14.49 -4.22
N ARG A 191 -13.12 -14.35 -5.51
CA ARG A 191 -13.97 -14.87 -6.60
C ARG A 191 -14.11 -16.39 -6.53
N GLU A 192 -13.00 -17.10 -6.36
CA GLU A 192 -13.01 -18.56 -6.27
C GLU A 192 -13.76 -19.06 -5.03
N MET A 193 -13.65 -18.35 -3.89
CA MET A 193 -14.23 -18.78 -2.62
C MET A 193 -15.69 -18.37 -2.46
N ILE A 194 -16.14 -17.25 -3.04
CA ILE A 194 -17.47 -16.68 -2.82
C ILE A 194 -18.30 -16.65 -4.11
N GLU A 195 -17.75 -16.04 -5.18
CA GLU A 195 -18.52 -15.84 -6.42
C GLU A 195 -18.85 -17.16 -7.10
N LEU A 196 -17.87 -18.08 -7.17
CA LEU A 196 -18.03 -19.37 -7.83
C LEU A 196 -19.10 -20.25 -7.14
N PRO A 197 -19.10 -20.42 -5.79
CA PRO A 197 -20.18 -21.16 -5.09
C PRO A 197 -21.54 -20.54 -5.22
N MET A 198 -21.63 -19.19 -5.24
CA MET A 198 -22.90 -18.48 -5.41
C MET A 198 -23.49 -18.62 -6.80
N LYS A 199 -22.64 -18.64 -7.84
CA LYS A 199 -23.08 -18.79 -9.25
C LYS A 199 -23.30 -20.24 -9.65
N HIS A 200 -22.49 -21.17 -9.15
CA HIS A 200 -22.46 -22.57 -9.54
C HIS A 200 -22.43 -23.51 -8.34
N PRO A 201 -23.47 -23.51 -7.48
CA PRO A 201 -23.54 -24.39 -6.30
C PRO A 201 -23.47 -25.86 -6.68
N GLU A 202 -23.98 -26.23 -7.86
CA GLU A 202 -23.98 -27.59 -8.37
C GLU A 202 -22.59 -28.21 -8.50
N LEU A 203 -21.54 -27.41 -8.70
CA LEU A 203 -20.16 -27.91 -8.77
C LEU A 203 -19.69 -28.38 -7.40
N PHE A 204 -20.05 -27.64 -6.35
CA PHE A 204 -19.66 -27.93 -4.97
C PHE A 204 -20.45 -29.14 -4.43
N GLU A 205 -21.73 -29.21 -4.72
CA GLU A 205 -22.56 -30.38 -4.38
C GLU A 205 -22.02 -31.66 -5.03
N ARG A 206 -21.62 -31.60 -6.31
CA ARG A 206 -21.07 -32.77 -7.03
C ARG A 206 -19.74 -33.26 -6.46
N LEU A 207 -18.92 -32.33 -5.93
CA LEU A 207 -17.63 -32.65 -5.32
C LEU A 207 -17.77 -33.02 -3.83
N GLY A 208 -18.94 -32.84 -3.22
CA GLY A 208 -19.15 -33.03 -1.79
C GLY A 208 -18.38 -32.04 -0.92
N VAL A 209 -18.07 -30.84 -1.47
CA VAL A 209 -17.37 -29.77 -0.75
C VAL A 209 -18.36 -28.73 -0.32
N GLU A 210 -18.36 -28.37 0.95
CA GLU A 210 -19.20 -27.29 1.46
C GLU A 210 -18.64 -25.91 1.05
N ALA A 211 -19.53 -25.03 0.56
CA ALA A 211 -19.15 -23.64 0.31
C ALA A 211 -18.87 -22.90 1.62
N PRO A 212 -17.87 -22.01 1.68
CA PRO A 212 -17.57 -21.25 2.88
C PRO A 212 -18.75 -20.34 3.25
N LYS A 213 -19.16 -20.37 4.52
CA LYS A 213 -20.22 -19.52 5.05
C LYS A 213 -19.74 -18.11 5.37
N GLY A 214 -18.47 -17.99 5.75
CA GLY A 214 -17.88 -16.72 6.13
C GLY A 214 -16.42 -16.56 5.70
N VAL A 215 -16.09 -15.34 5.32
CA VAL A 215 -14.72 -14.94 4.94
C VAL A 215 -14.31 -13.75 5.79
N LEU A 216 -13.13 -13.83 6.40
CA LEU A 216 -12.53 -12.75 7.17
C LEU A 216 -11.48 -12.03 6.33
N LEU A 217 -11.72 -10.74 6.06
CA LEU A 217 -10.75 -9.84 5.45
C LEU A 217 -10.01 -9.10 6.55
N TYR A 218 -8.69 -9.20 6.60
CA TYR A 218 -7.91 -8.52 7.63
C TYR A 218 -6.68 -7.83 7.03
N GLY A 219 -6.17 -6.80 7.73
CA GLY A 219 -5.00 -6.04 7.32
C GLY A 219 -5.06 -4.59 7.78
N PRO A 220 -4.06 -3.75 7.45
CA PRO A 220 -4.01 -2.36 7.86
C PRO A 220 -5.22 -1.55 7.42
N PRO A 221 -5.60 -0.46 8.12
CA PRO A 221 -6.67 0.42 7.70
C PRO A 221 -6.34 1.09 6.35
N GLY A 222 -7.37 1.39 5.57
CA GLY A 222 -7.21 2.06 4.27
C GLY A 222 -6.68 1.20 3.12
N THR A 223 -6.51 -0.12 3.30
CA THR A 223 -6.04 -1.06 2.25
C THR A 223 -7.14 -1.53 1.29
N GLY A 224 -8.40 -1.16 1.50
CA GLY A 224 -9.50 -1.46 0.56
C GLY A 224 -10.39 -2.65 0.94
N LYS A 225 -10.35 -3.18 2.16
CA LYS A 225 -11.17 -4.32 2.63
C LYS A 225 -12.67 -4.14 2.36
N THR A 226 -13.22 -3.02 2.80
CA THR A 226 -14.63 -2.67 2.61
C THR A 226 -14.98 -2.43 1.13
N LEU A 227 -14.04 -1.86 0.35
CA LEU A 227 -14.19 -1.67 -1.09
C LEU A 227 -14.28 -3.02 -1.82
N LEU A 228 -13.44 -3.98 -1.46
CA LEU A 228 -13.42 -5.32 -2.05
C LEU A 228 -14.76 -6.04 -1.82
N ALA A 229 -15.30 -5.99 -0.60
CA ALA A 229 -16.60 -6.58 -0.30
C ALA A 229 -17.74 -5.93 -1.10
N LYS A 230 -17.73 -4.60 -1.25
CA LYS A 230 -18.72 -3.88 -2.06
C LYS A 230 -18.62 -4.22 -3.54
N ALA A 231 -17.41 -4.33 -4.07
CA ALA A 231 -17.18 -4.70 -5.46
C ALA A 231 -17.66 -6.12 -5.76
N LEU A 232 -17.36 -7.07 -4.87
CA LEU A 232 -17.85 -8.43 -4.98
C LEU A 232 -19.38 -8.49 -5.06
N ALA A 233 -20.08 -7.79 -4.15
CA ALA A 233 -21.54 -7.75 -4.15
C ALA A 233 -22.11 -7.15 -5.45
N SER A 234 -21.46 -6.10 -5.98
CA SER A 234 -21.86 -5.48 -7.24
C SER A 234 -21.66 -6.40 -8.45
N GLU A 235 -20.57 -7.16 -8.49
CA GLU A 235 -20.26 -8.05 -9.61
C GLU A 235 -21.06 -9.37 -9.58
N THR A 236 -21.45 -9.83 -8.38
CA THR A 236 -22.30 -11.01 -8.22
C THR A 236 -23.78 -10.72 -8.40
N ASN A 237 -24.18 -9.44 -8.48
CA ASN A 237 -25.59 -9.01 -8.42
C ASN A 237 -26.33 -9.56 -7.21
N ALA A 238 -25.65 -9.85 -6.11
CA ALA A 238 -26.23 -10.29 -4.87
C ALA A 238 -26.84 -9.13 -4.09
N HIS A 239 -27.86 -9.42 -3.30
CA HIS A 239 -28.38 -8.45 -2.33
C HIS A 239 -27.29 -8.15 -1.30
N PHE A 240 -27.08 -6.88 -0.99
CA PHE A 240 -25.97 -6.44 -0.17
C PHE A 240 -26.44 -5.70 1.08
N GLU A 241 -26.14 -6.28 2.23
CA GLU A 241 -26.41 -5.68 3.53
C GLU A 241 -25.08 -5.33 4.22
N THR A 242 -25.02 -4.17 4.85
CA THR A 242 -23.81 -3.72 5.56
C THR A 242 -24.13 -3.43 7.01
N LEU A 243 -23.22 -3.80 7.87
CA LEU A 243 -23.28 -3.55 9.29
C LEU A 243 -21.92 -3.05 9.77
N SER A 244 -21.90 -1.87 10.37
CA SER A 244 -20.73 -1.33 11.03
C SER A 244 -20.73 -1.72 12.51
N GLY A 245 -19.59 -2.14 13.02
CA GLY A 245 -19.46 -2.55 14.41
C GLY A 245 -20.00 -1.56 15.42
N PRO A 246 -19.61 -0.28 15.38
CA PRO A 246 -20.10 0.76 16.29
C PRO A 246 -21.62 1.00 16.20
N GLU A 247 -22.25 0.74 15.05
CA GLU A 247 -23.70 0.94 14.88
C GLU A 247 -24.57 -0.09 15.62
N ILE A 248 -24.00 -1.26 15.92
CA ILE A 248 -24.70 -2.30 16.69
C ILE A 248 -24.68 -2.01 18.18
N MET A 249 -23.60 -1.40 18.66
CA MET A 249 -23.39 -1.17 20.10
C MET A 249 -24.31 -0.05 20.62
N SER A 250 -25.62 -0.33 20.60
CA SER A 250 -26.64 0.55 21.17
C SER A 250 -26.62 0.53 22.69
N LYS A 251 -26.94 1.68 23.31
CA LYS A 251 -27.12 1.80 24.77
C LYS A 251 -28.35 1.05 25.31
N TYR A 252 -29.25 0.62 24.43
CA TYR A 252 -30.52 -0.03 24.82
C TYR A 252 -30.38 -1.56 24.80
N TYR A 253 -30.86 -2.17 25.85
CA TYR A 253 -30.81 -3.60 26.10
C TYR A 253 -31.59 -4.39 25.05
N GLY A 254 -30.95 -5.32 24.33
CA GLY A 254 -31.61 -6.21 23.37
C GLY A 254 -31.73 -5.70 21.93
N GLU A 255 -31.59 -4.41 21.65
CA GLU A 255 -31.63 -3.85 20.29
C GLU A 255 -30.54 -4.38 19.37
N SER A 256 -29.34 -4.59 19.92
CA SER A 256 -28.15 -5.06 19.16
C SER A 256 -28.34 -6.48 18.63
N GLU A 257 -28.92 -7.36 19.45
CA GLU A 257 -29.21 -8.75 19.10
C GLU A 257 -30.32 -8.83 18.07
N GLU A 258 -31.35 -7.98 18.22
CA GLU A 258 -32.50 -7.93 17.30
C GLU A 258 -32.12 -7.40 15.92
N LYS A 259 -31.28 -6.35 15.86
CA LYS A 259 -30.70 -5.84 14.60
C LYS A 259 -29.93 -6.91 13.85
N LEU A 260 -29.06 -7.65 14.56
CA LEU A 260 -28.34 -8.77 13.94
C LEU A 260 -29.30 -9.82 13.37
N ARG A 261 -30.30 -10.22 14.14
CA ARG A 261 -31.30 -11.22 13.70
C ARG A 261 -32.07 -10.75 12.49
N GLN A 262 -32.51 -9.49 12.48
CA GLN A 262 -33.20 -8.89 11.34
C GLN A 262 -32.36 -8.85 10.09
N LEU A 263 -31.07 -8.47 10.22
CA LEU A 263 -30.12 -8.41 9.11
C LEU A 263 -29.93 -9.79 8.46
N PHE A 264 -29.68 -10.84 9.24
CA PHE A 264 -29.57 -12.21 8.71
C PHE A 264 -30.88 -12.69 8.06
N LYS A 265 -32.02 -12.40 8.67
CA LYS A 265 -33.32 -12.73 8.10
C LYS A 265 -33.59 -12.03 6.78
N THR A 266 -33.31 -10.73 6.69
CA THR A 266 -33.44 -9.96 5.43
C THR A 266 -32.52 -10.52 4.34
N ALA A 267 -31.31 -10.92 4.71
CA ALA A 267 -30.37 -11.53 3.78
C ALA A 267 -30.83 -12.90 3.27
N GLU A 268 -31.44 -13.71 4.12
CA GLU A 268 -32.01 -15.01 3.72
C GLU A 268 -33.23 -14.83 2.80
N GLU A 269 -34.13 -13.88 3.11
CA GLU A 269 -35.30 -13.58 2.30
C GLU A 269 -34.96 -13.06 0.90
N ASN A 270 -33.84 -12.36 0.76
CA ASN A 270 -33.37 -11.78 -0.50
C ASN A 270 -32.18 -12.55 -1.13
N ALA A 271 -32.03 -13.82 -0.83
CA ALA A 271 -30.92 -14.62 -1.37
C ALA A 271 -30.97 -14.72 -2.92
N PRO A 272 -29.80 -14.68 -3.63
CA PRO A 272 -28.46 -14.69 -3.09
C PRO A 272 -28.02 -13.35 -2.48
N SER A 273 -27.38 -13.39 -1.29
CA SER A 273 -27.04 -12.19 -0.55
C SER A 273 -25.65 -12.25 0.09
N ILE A 274 -25.06 -11.07 0.28
CA ILE A 274 -23.77 -10.88 0.95
C ILE A 274 -23.99 -9.92 2.13
N ILE A 275 -23.61 -10.36 3.32
CA ILE A 275 -23.59 -9.55 4.53
C ILE A 275 -22.16 -9.09 4.77
N LEU A 276 -21.90 -7.78 4.81
CA LEU A 276 -20.64 -7.21 5.23
C LEU A 276 -20.72 -6.74 6.67
N ILE A 277 -19.86 -7.26 7.52
CA ILE A 277 -19.67 -6.79 8.90
C ILE A 277 -18.32 -6.08 8.96
N ASP A 278 -18.36 -4.76 8.98
CA ASP A 278 -17.16 -3.95 9.07
C ASP A 278 -16.77 -3.70 10.54
N GLU A 279 -15.47 -3.64 10.82
CA GLU A 279 -14.92 -3.48 12.18
C GLU A 279 -15.47 -4.55 13.16
N ILE A 280 -15.43 -5.83 12.75
CA ILE A 280 -15.96 -6.94 13.55
C ILE A 280 -15.29 -7.05 14.93
N ASP A 281 -14.07 -6.57 15.08
CA ASP A 281 -13.33 -6.53 16.34
C ASP A 281 -14.03 -5.65 17.40
N SER A 282 -14.84 -4.68 17.00
CA SER A 282 -15.65 -3.87 17.91
C SER A 282 -16.88 -4.62 18.44
N ILE A 283 -17.39 -5.62 17.68
CA ILE A 283 -18.58 -6.39 18.04
C ILE A 283 -18.21 -7.67 18.78
N ALA A 284 -17.12 -8.29 18.36
CA ALA A 284 -16.72 -9.64 18.80
C ALA A 284 -15.27 -9.69 19.32
N PRO A 285 -14.94 -8.88 20.33
CA PRO A 285 -13.60 -8.92 20.94
C PRO A 285 -13.38 -10.23 21.72
N LYS A 286 -12.12 -10.56 22.01
CA LYS A 286 -11.76 -11.72 22.83
C LYS A 286 -12.45 -11.66 24.19
N ARG A 287 -12.92 -12.81 24.68
CA ARG A 287 -13.62 -12.93 25.96
C ARG A 287 -12.83 -12.44 27.16
N GLU A 288 -11.50 -12.48 27.07
CA GLU A 288 -10.59 -12.03 28.11
C GLU A 288 -10.49 -10.49 28.20
N GLU A 289 -10.81 -9.80 27.12
CA GLU A 289 -10.76 -8.34 27.00
C GLU A 289 -12.13 -7.69 27.29
N VAL A 290 -13.20 -8.49 27.41
CA VAL A 290 -14.58 -8.03 27.53
C VAL A 290 -15.05 -8.02 28.97
N THR A 291 -15.37 -6.86 29.50
CA THR A 291 -16.00 -6.66 30.81
C THR A 291 -17.52 -6.55 30.74
N GLY A 292 -18.10 -6.36 29.53
CA GLY A 292 -19.53 -6.11 29.30
C GLY A 292 -20.36 -7.36 29.02
N GLU A 293 -21.56 -7.50 29.65
CA GLU A 293 -22.51 -8.58 29.35
C GLU A 293 -23.14 -8.47 27.96
N VAL A 294 -23.31 -7.25 27.45
CA VAL A 294 -23.93 -6.98 26.14
C VAL A 294 -23.08 -7.55 25.00
N GLU A 295 -21.78 -7.28 25.03
CA GLU A 295 -20.82 -7.78 24.04
C GLU A 295 -20.80 -9.30 23.97
N ARG A 296 -20.77 -9.97 25.14
CA ARG A 296 -20.81 -11.45 25.21
C ARG A 296 -22.06 -12.04 24.57
N ARG A 297 -23.22 -11.37 24.71
CA ARG A 297 -24.49 -11.82 24.13
C ARG A 297 -24.53 -11.62 22.64
N VAL A 298 -24.03 -10.47 22.14
CA VAL A 298 -23.93 -10.19 20.72
C VAL A 298 -23.03 -11.22 20.03
N VAL A 299 -21.87 -11.56 20.62
CA VAL A 299 -21.01 -12.64 20.10
C VAL A 299 -21.74 -13.99 20.08
N ALA A 300 -22.43 -14.34 21.17
CA ALA A 300 -23.17 -15.60 21.25
C ALA A 300 -24.30 -15.67 20.22
N GLN A 301 -25.02 -14.56 20.01
CA GLN A 301 -26.07 -14.46 18.98
C GLN A 301 -25.48 -14.60 17.57
N MET A 302 -24.33 -13.95 17.30
CA MET A 302 -23.65 -14.04 16.02
C MET A 302 -23.19 -15.48 15.72
N LEU A 303 -22.61 -16.15 16.72
CA LEU A 303 -22.23 -17.56 16.60
C LEU A 303 -23.45 -18.44 16.27
N ALA A 304 -24.57 -18.24 16.97
CA ALA A 304 -25.81 -18.99 16.74
C ALA A 304 -26.41 -18.74 15.34
N LEU A 305 -26.35 -17.49 14.85
CA LEU A 305 -26.83 -17.15 13.52
C LEU A 305 -25.96 -17.77 12.42
N MET A 306 -24.63 -17.72 12.57
CA MET A 306 -23.71 -18.34 11.61
C MET A 306 -23.82 -19.87 11.56
N ASP A 307 -23.98 -20.49 12.74
CA ASP A 307 -24.20 -21.96 12.82
C ASP A 307 -25.56 -22.37 12.22
N GLY A 308 -26.58 -21.50 12.34
CA GLY A 308 -27.92 -21.73 11.82
C GLY A 308 -28.10 -21.50 10.31
N MET A 309 -27.12 -20.89 9.63
CA MET A 309 -27.20 -20.68 8.18
C MET A 309 -27.13 -22.03 7.43
N GLU A 310 -28.06 -22.21 6.48
CA GLU A 310 -28.03 -23.39 5.61
C GLU A 310 -26.77 -23.40 4.72
N THR A 311 -26.22 -24.61 4.47
CA THR A 311 -24.96 -24.84 3.73
C THR A 311 -25.08 -24.58 2.22
N ARG A 312 -26.22 -24.13 1.71
CA ARG A 312 -26.49 -24.02 0.26
C ARG A 312 -25.87 -22.80 -0.44
N GLY A 313 -24.93 -22.07 0.18
CA GLY A 313 -24.16 -21.01 -0.48
C GLY A 313 -24.95 -19.78 -0.94
N LYS A 314 -26.20 -19.63 -0.48
CA LYS A 314 -27.06 -18.49 -0.87
C LYS A 314 -26.81 -17.21 -0.08
N VAL A 315 -26.26 -17.34 1.14
CA VAL A 315 -25.89 -16.21 2.00
C VAL A 315 -24.44 -16.39 2.40
N VAL A 316 -23.63 -15.37 2.19
CA VAL A 316 -22.22 -15.34 2.58
C VAL A 316 -21.97 -14.14 3.48
N VAL A 317 -21.27 -14.37 4.59
CA VAL A 317 -20.90 -13.31 5.53
C VAL A 317 -19.43 -12.92 5.28
N ILE A 318 -19.17 -11.66 5.03
CA ILE A 318 -17.82 -11.11 4.93
C ILE A 318 -17.58 -10.25 6.15
N ALA A 319 -16.57 -10.55 6.93
CA ALA A 319 -16.14 -9.70 8.03
C ALA A 319 -14.85 -8.97 7.67
N ALA A 320 -14.75 -7.71 8.07
CA ALA A 320 -13.53 -6.92 7.91
C ALA A 320 -13.00 -6.47 9.27
N THR A 321 -11.69 -6.53 9.46
CA THR A 321 -11.02 -6.06 10.68
C THR A 321 -9.61 -5.54 10.39
N ASN A 322 -9.17 -4.59 11.21
CA ASN A 322 -7.78 -4.16 11.25
C ASN A 322 -6.97 -4.97 12.28
N ARG A 323 -7.66 -5.68 13.19
CA ARG A 323 -7.06 -6.40 14.33
C ARG A 323 -7.53 -7.85 14.41
N PRO A 324 -6.99 -8.76 13.57
CA PRO A 324 -7.43 -10.16 13.55
C PRO A 324 -7.22 -10.88 14.88
N ASP A 325 -6.22 -10.44 15.65
CA ASP A 325 -5.91 -11.05 16.95
C ASP A 325 -6.85 -10.62 18.08
N SER A 326 -7.67 -9.59 17.91
CA SER A 326 -8.65 -9.15 18.90
C SER A 326 -10.00 -9.87 18.79
N ILE A 327 -10.23 -10.64 17.72
CA ILE A 327 -11.48 -11.36 17.49
C ILE A 327 -11.55 -12.64 18.36
N ASP A 328 -12.77 -12.96 18.87
CA ASP A 328 -13.00 -14.22 19.58
C ASP A 328 -12.62 -15.43 18.70
N PRO A 329 -11.71 -16.32 19.14
CA PRO A 329 -11.27 -17.49 18.38
C PRO A 329 -12.41 -18.43 17.98
N ALA A 330 -13.54 -18.40 18.69
CA ALA A 330 -14.71 -19.19 18.34
C ALA A 330 -15.32 -18.81 16.99
N LEU A 331 -15.19 -17.56 16.54
CA LEU A 331 -15.65 -17.11 15.22
C LEU A 331 -14.74 -17.59 14.08
N ARG A 332 -13.47 -17.89 14.36
CA ARG A 332 -12.47 -18.33 13.37
C ARG A 332 -12.41 -19.84 13.19
N ARG A 333 -13.44 -20.57 13.69
CA ARG A 333 -13.55 -22.04 13.56
C ARG A 333 -14.24 -22.43 12.25
N PRO A 334 -13.95 -23.67 11.72
CA PRO A 334 -14.64 -24.20 10.58
C PRO A 334 -16.17 -24.10 10.70
N GLY A 335 -16.82 -23.75 9.57
CA GLY A 335 -18.27 -23.52 9.52
C GLY A 335 -18.71 -22.09 9.87
N ARG A 336 -17.76 -21.18 10.19
CA ARG A 336 -17.97 -19.76 10.47
C ARG A 336 -17.07 -18.92 9.58
N PHE A 337 -16.13 -18.12 10.15
CA PHE A 337 -15.09 -17.45 9.37
C PHE A 337 -13.89 -18.39 9.22
N ASP A 338 -14.06 -19.42 8.39
CA ASP A 338 -13.06 -20.45 8.16
C ASP A 338 -12.05 -20.10 7.07
N ARG A 339 -12.30 -19.03 6.35
CA ARG A 339 -11.41 -18.49 5.33
C ARG A 339 -10.96 -17.10 5.71
N GLU A 340 -9.65 -16.93 5.72
CA GLU A 340 -9.00 -15.68 6.06
C GLU A 340 -8.20 -15.18 4.87
N ILE A 341 -8.36 -13.90 4.52
CA ILE A 341 -7.65 -13.25 3.41
C ILE A 341 -6.97 -12.02 3.96
N GLU A 342 -5.66 -12.00 3.90
CA GLU A 342 -4.85 -10.85 4.28
C GLU A 342 -4.82 -9.85 3.13
N ILE A 343 -5.10 -8.58 3.46
CA ILE A 343 -4.98 -7.45 2.56
C ILE A 343 -3.87 -6.56 3.08
N GLY A 344 -2.68 -6.76 2.53
CA GLY A 344 -1.46 -6.10 2.95
C GLY A 344 -1.32 -4.65 2.46
N VAL A 345 -0.18 -4.04 2.79
CA VAL A 345 0.23 -2.74 2.23
C VAL A 345 0.62 -2.94 0.76
N PRO A 346 0.18 -2.06 -0.16
CA PRO A 346 0.42 -2.25 -1.59
C PRO A 346 1.91 -2.14 -1.93
N ASN A 347 2.39 -3.06 -2.76
CA ASN A 347 3.73 -3.00 -3.35
C ASN A 347 3.80 -1.89 -4.42
N ARG A 348 4.97 -1.69 -5.05
CA ARG A 348 5.19 -0.65 -6.08
C ARG A 348 4.17 -0.73 -7.23
N GLU A 349 3.98 -1.92 -7.80
CA GLU A 349 3.07 -2.15 -8.92
C GLU A 349 1.62 -1.86 -8.51
N SER A 350 1.23 -2.33 -7.32
CA SER A 350 -0.07 -2.07 -6.73
C SER A 350 -0.32 -0.58 -6.48
N ARG A 351 0.69 0.17 -6.00
CA ARG A 351 0.58 1.62 -5.81
C ARG A 351 0.39 2.34 -7.14
N LEU A 352 1.10 1.90 -8.18
CA LEU A 352 0.92 2.46 -9.53
C LEU A 352 -0.51 2.26 -10.04
N GLU A 353 -1.08 1.06 -9.90
CA GLU A 353 -2.47 0.78 -10.28
C GLU A 353 -3.45 1.65 -9.49
N VAL A 354 -3.27 1.78 -8.17
CA VAL A 354 -4.11 2.63 -7.31
C VAL A 354 -4.02 4.09 -7.75
N LEU A 355 -2.82 4.62 -8.03
CA LEU A 355 -2.64 5.99 -8.54
C LEU A 355 -3.35 6.17 -9.88
N GLN A 356 -3.23 5.22 -10.82
CA GLN A 356 -3.92 5.26 -12.11
C GLN A 356 -5.45 5.31 -11.96
N ILE A 357 -5.99 4.58 -10.99
CA ILE A 357 -7.43 4.58 -10.69
C ILE A 357 -7.87 5.94 -10.15
N HIS A 358 -7.16 6.49 -9.16
CA HIS A 358 -7.55 7.73 -8.51
C HIS A 358 -7.25 8.99 -9.34
N THR A 359 -6.35 8.91 -10.30
CA THR A 359 -6.08 9.99 -11.26
C THR A 359 -6.88 9.85 -12.55
N ARG A 360 -7.69 8.78 -12.70
CA ARG A 360 -8.57 8.57 -13.84
C ARG A 360 -9.54 9.74 -13.97
N GLY A 361 -9.48 10.45 -15.10
CA GLY A 361 -10.32 11.64 -15.32
C GLY A 361 -9.78 12.96 -14.77
N MET A 362 -8.60 12.97 -14.14
CA MET A 362 -7.90 14.21 -13.83
C MET A 362 -7.14 14.72 -15.08
N PRO A 363 -7.17 16.04 -15.36
CA PRO A 363 -6.35 16.64 -16.39
C PRO A 363 -4.88 16.68 -15.92
N LEU A 364 -4.15 15.59 -16.15
CA LEU A 364 -2.74 15.49 -15.80
C LEU A 364 -1.87 16.16 -16.88
N SER A 365 -0.91 16.96 -16.44
CA SER A 365 0.13 17.50 -17.32
C SER A 365 1.09 16.37 -17.77
N LYS A 366 1.79 16.58 -18.90
CA LYS A 366 2.72 15.60 -19.48
C LYS A 366 3.96 15.33 -18.62
N ASP A 367 4.27 16.20 -17.69
CA ASP A 367 5.40 16.08 -16.75
C ASP A 367 5.12 15.13 -15.58
N VAL A 368 3.85 14.76 -15.34
CA VAL A 368 3.47 13.85 -14.26
C VAL A 368 3.86 12.41 -14.60
N ASN A 369 4.84 11.89 -13.88
CA ASN A 369 5.26 10.51 -14.00
C ASN A 369 4.71 9.67 -12.82
N GLN A 370 3.64 8.92 -13.08
CA GLN A 370 2.98 8.08 -12.06
C GLN A 370 3.89 6.94 -11.55
N GLU A 371 4.83 6.45 -12.37
CA GLU A 371 5.79 5.42 -11.95
C GLU A 371 6.74 5.97 -10.88
N LYS A 372 7.27 7.20 -11.10
CA LYS A 372 8.10 7.87 -10.10
C LYS A 372 7.32 8.19 -8.82
N LEU A 373 6.05 8.57 -8.94
CA LEU A 373 5.18 8.76 -7.78
C LEU A 373 4.98 7.46 -7.00
N ALA A 374 4.81 6.33 -7.69
CA ALA A 374 4.75 5.03 -7.06
C ALA A 374 6.08 4.64 -6.37
N ASP A 375 7.23 5.07 -6.90
CA ASP A 375 8.54 4.84 -6.29
C ASP A 375 8.69 5.60 -4.95
N VAL A 376 8.24 6.84 -4.86
CA VAL A 376 8.42 7.69 -3.67
C VAL A 376 7.33 7.52 -2.60
N THR A 377 6.22 6.85 -2.91
CA THR A 377 5.08 6.65 -1.98
C THR A 377 5.19 5.36 -1.17
N HIS A 378 6.39 5.04 -0.64
CA HIS A 378 6.56 3.89 0.23
C HIS A 378 5.66 3.96 1.47
N GLY A 379 5.04 2.83 1.85
CA GLY A 379 4.18 2.75 3.03
C GLY A 379 2.82 3.43 2.89
N PHE A 380 2.49 4.03 1.73
CA PHE A 380 1.18 4.56 1.45
C PHE A 380 0.19 3.42 1.18
N VAL A 381 -0.96 3.45 1.84
CA VAL A 381 -2.09 2.57 1.55
C VAL A 381 -3.01 3.19 0.49
N GLY A 382 -4.00 2.43 0.03
CA GLY A 382 -4.94 2.91 -1.00
C GLY A 382 -5.64 4.24 -0.63
N ALA A 383 -6.02 4.40 0.65
CA ALA A 383 -6.63 5.64 1.15
C ALA A 383 -5.68 6.84 1.10
N ASP A 384 -4.38 6.63 1.38
CA ASP A 384 -3.37 7.69 1.32
C ASP A 384 -3.12 8.13 -0.12
N LEU A 385 -3.02 7.20 -1.06
CA LEU A 385 -2.85 7.49 -2.48
C LEU A 385 -4.06 8.24 -3.05
N ALA A 386 -5.26 7.87 -2.61
CA ALA A 386 -6.49 8.61 -2.95
C ALA A 386 -6.47 10.04 -2.38
N ALA A 387 -5.99 10.21 -1.14
CA ALA A 387 -5.84 11.52 -0.52
C ALA A 387 -4.75 12.36 -1.21
N LEU A 388 -3.63 11.74 -1.61
CA LEU A 388 -2.56 12.38 -2.38
C LEU A 388 -3.07 12.94 -3.71
N ALA A 389 -3.80 12.11 -4.47
CA ALA A 389 -4.39 12.55 -5.74
C ALA A 389 -5.38 13.71 -5.54
N ARG A 390 -6.19 13.65 -4.48
CA ARG A 390 -7.14 14.72 -4.12
C ARG A 390 -6.43 16.02 -3.72
N GLU A 391 -5.40 15.93 -2.89
CA GLU A 391 -4.65 17.12 -2.45
C GLU A 391 -3.89 17.78 -3.60
N ALA A 392 -3.29 16.99 -4.49
CA ALA A 392 -2.66 17.50 -5.72
C ALA A 392 -3.68 18.24 -6.60
N ALA A 393 -4.90 17.71 -6.76
CA ALA A 393 -5.96 18.41 -7.49
C ALA A 393 -6.41 19.70 -6.81
N ILE A 394 -6.52 19.71 -5.47
CA ILE A 394 -6.86 20.94 -4.71
C ILE A 394 -5.76 22.00 -4.88
N ARG A 395 -4.49 21.62 -4.91
CA ARG A 395 -3.37 22.53 -5.14
C ARG A 395 -3.38 23.12 -6.55
N ALA A 396 -3.68 22.31 -7.56
CA ALA A 396 -3.86 22.81 -8.92
C ALA A 396 -4.99 23.83 -9.01
N ILE A 397 -6.11 23.61 -8.31
CA ILE A 397 -7.20 24.58 -8.20
C ILE A 397 -6.73 25.86 -7.51
N ARG A 398 -6.04 25.77 -6.35
CA ARG A 398 -5.52 26.93 -5.61
C ARG A 398 -4.57 27.79 -6.45
N ARG A 399 -3.80 27.17 -7.34
CA ARG A 399 -2.88 27.87 -8.24
C ARG A 399 -3.63 28.73 -9.26
N VAL A 400 -4.76 28.27 -9.76
CA VAL A 400 -5.57 28.94 -10.78
C VAL A 400 -6.61 29.88 -10.14
N LEU A 401 -6.93 29.68 -8.85
CA LEU A 401 -7.94 30.45 -8.12
C LEU A 401 -7.79 31.98 -8.21
N PRO A 402 -6.56 32.59 -8.18
CA PRO A 402 -6.40 34.04 -8.33
C PRO A 402 -6.83 34.60 -9.70
N GLU A 403 -6.92 33.72 -10.74
CA GLU A 403 -7.35 34.09 -12.10
C GLU A 403 -8.87 33.91 -12.28
N ILE A 404 -9.56 33.35 -11.26
CA ILE A 404 -11.00 33.06 -11.33
C ILE A 404 -11.75 34.13 -10.59
N ASP A 405 -12.65 34.83 -11.28
CA ASP A 405 -13.62 35.71 -10.66
C ASP A 405 -14.73 34.87 -9.99
N LEU A 406 -14.74 34.87 -8.68
CA LEU A 406 -15.68 34.06 -7.87
C LEU A 406 -17.09 34.69 -7.80
N GLU A 407 -17.28 35.93 -8.28
CA GLU A 407 -18.57 36.61 -8.30
C GLU A 407 -19.41 36.26 -9.52
N VAL A 408 -18.83 35.56 -10.53
CA VAL A 408 -19.52 35.14 -11.73
C VAL A 408 -20.25 33.82 -11.50
N GLU A 409 -21.54 33.72 -11.85
CA GLU A 409 -22.37 32.51 -11.67
C GLU A 409 -21.84 31.28 -12.41
N SER A 410 -20.99 31.43 -13.43
CA SER A 410 -20.37 30.31 -14.16
C SER A 410 -18.92 30.64 -14.54
N ILE A 411 -17.99 29.73 -14.19
CA ILE A 411 -16.58 29.84 -14.56
C ILE A 411 -16.44 29.64 -16.08
N PRO A 412 -15.74 30.54 -16.81
CA PRO A 412 -15.52 30.39 -18.26
C PRO A 412 -14.81 29.06 -18.58
N VAL A 413 -15.25 28.41 -19.65
CA VAL A 413 -14.70 27.11 -20.10
C VAL A 413 -13.20 27.21 -20.41
N GLU A 414 -12.74 28.37 -20.85
CA GLU A 414 -11.32 28.63 -21.12
C GLU A 414 -10.46 28.55 -19.86
N THR A 415 -10.97 29.02 -18.74
CA THR A 415 -10.30 28.95 -17.43
C THR A 415 -10.32 27.52 -16.87
N LEU A 416 -11.42 26.78 -17.06
CA LEU A 416 -11.50 25.38 -16.68
C LEU A 416 -10.51 24.51 -17.48
N ASN A 417 -10.26 24.81 -18.73
CA ASN A 417 -9.29 24.11 -19.55
C ASN A 417 -7.83 24.38 -19.20
N LYS A 418 -7.55 25.45 -18.43
CA LYS A 418 -6.20 25.78 -17.92
C LYS A 418 -5.84 25.01 -16.65
N ILE A 419 -6.82 24.36 -16.01
CA ILE A 419 -6.57 23.60 -14.78
C ILE A 419 -5.94 22.27 -15.18
N GLU A 420 -4.62 22.17 -15.07
CA GLU A 420 -3.86 20.95 -15.21
C GLU A 420 -3.11 20.66 -13.90
N VAL A 421 -3.07 19.40 -13.50
CA VAL A 421 -2.34 18.94 -12.31
C VAL A 421 -0.91 18.59 -12.71
N ASN A 422 0.06 19.32 -12.18
CA ASN A 422 1.48 19.19 -12.50
C ASN A 422 2.20 18.25 -11.49
N ASN A 423 3.41 17.84 -11.84
CA ASN A 423 4.24 17.04 -10.96
C ASN A 423 4.59 17.77 -9.65
N ASP A 424 4.76 19.09 -9.68
CA ASP A 424 5.04 19.90 -8.49
C ASP A 424 3.86 19.92 -7.51
N ASP A 425 2.61 19.85 -7.99
CA ASP A 425 1.41 19.77 -7.16
C ASP A 425 1.42 18.45 -6.36
N PHE A 426 1.83 17.33 -6.99
CA PHE A 426 1.98 16.02 -6.33
C PHE A 426 3.14 16.03 -5.31
N LEU A 427 4.30 16.56 -5.68
CA LEU A 427 5.46 16.61 -4.78
C LEU A 427 5.20 17.52 -3.57
N ALA A 428 4.50 18.64 -3.76
CA ALA A 428 4.10 19.52 -2.67
C ALA A 428 3.06 18.86 -1.76
N ALA A 429 2.08 18.13 -2.31
CA ALA A 429 1.13 17.34 -1.54
C ALA A 429 1.82 16.23 -0.74
N LEU A 430 2.80 15.53 -1.34
CA LEU A 430 3.56 14.47 -0.70
C LEU A 430 4.33 14.95 0.54
N ARG A 431 4.86 16.19 0.51
CA ARG A 431 5.60 16.77 1.64
C ARG A 431 4.74 17.03 2.89
N GLU A 432 3.44 17.17 2.73
CA GLU A 432 2.49 17.43 3.82
C GLU A 432 1.76 16.18 4.31
N MET A 433 1.96 15.04 3.64
CA MET A 433 1.27 13.80 3.95
C MET A 433 2.19 12.76 4.56
N ASP A 434 1.80 12.25 5.72
CA ASP A 434 2.46 11.12 6.34
C ASP A 434 1.71 9.81 6.00
N PRO A 435 2.43 8.73 5.64
CA PRO A 435 1.82 7.43 5.33
C PRO A 435 1.02 6.87 6.51
N SER A 436 -0.23 6.43 6.26
CA SER A 436 -1.10 5.88 7.32
C SER A 436 -0.60 4.55 7.88
N ALA A 437 0.01 3.71 7.04
CA ALA A 437 0.63 2.47 7.50
C ALA A 437 1.78 2.72 8.48
N MET A 438 2.40 3.89 8.41
CA MET A 438 3.48 4.30 9.30
C MET A 438 2.99 4.92 10.63
N ARG A 439 1.75 5.45 10.68
CA ARG A 439 1.20 6.02 11.94
C ARG A 439 0.94 4.98 13.02
N GLU A 440 0.57 3.76 12.63
CA GLU A 440 0.37 2.64 13.57
C GLU A 440 1.66 1.82 13.81
N VAL A 441 2.67 2.03 12.97
CA VAL A 441 4.00 1.43 13.07
C VAL A 441 4.99 2.58 13.14
N LEU A 442 5.90 2.58 14.10
CA LEU A 442 7.09 3.43 14.07
C LEU A 442 8.02 2.93 12.94
N VAL A 443 7.57 3.07 11.68
CA VAL A 443 8.39 2.79 10.51
C VAL A 443 9.10 4.09 10.17
N GLU A 444 10.38 4.09 10.37
CA GLU A 444 11.25 5.17 9.89
C GLU A 444 11.46 4.98 8.38
N SER A 445 11.36 6.04 7.62
CA SER A 445 11.93 6.08 6.26
C SER A 445 13.29 6.76 6.36
N PRO A 446 14.35 6.01 6.61
CA PRO A 446 15.66 6.60 6.72
C PRO A 446 16.08 7.16 5.36
N ASN A 447 16.61 8.37 5.35
CA ASN A 447 17.18 8.99 4.14
C ASN A 447 18.72 9.01 4.29
N VAL A 448 19.30 7.82 4.41
CA VAL A 448 20.75 7.62 4.55
C VAL A 448 21.21 6.75 3.40
N HIS A 449 22.13 7.26 2.60
CA HIS A 449 22.70 6.58 1.44
C HIS A 449 24.09 6.01 1.74
N TRP A 450 24.55 5.06 0.90
CA TRP A 450 25.91 4.51 1.03
C TRP A 450 27.00 5.59 0.97
N ASP A 451 26.72 6.70 0.29
CA ASP A 451 27.64 7.84 0.17
C ASP A 451 27.80 8.63 1.48
N ASP A 452 26.83 8.54 2.38
CA ASP A 452 26.87 9.18 3.70
C ASP A 452 27.73 8.41 4.72
N ILE A 453 28.23 7.23 4.33
CA ILE A 453 29.05 6.36 5.19
C ILE A 453 30.47 6.29 4.63
N GLY A 454 31.44 6.81 5.37
CA GLY A 454 32.86 6.76 4.98
C GLY A 454 33.50 5.42 5.32
N GLY A 455 34.25 4.83 4.37
CA GLY A 455 34.95 3.57 4.52
C GLY A 455 34.05 2.34 4.51
N LEU A 456 34.51 1.27 5.16
CA LEU A 456 33.78 0.00 5.36
C LEU A 456 33.34 -0.70 4.04
N ALA A 457 34.16 -0.62 2.99
CA ALA A 457 33.83 -1.16 1.67
C ALA A 457 33.43 -2.65 1.71
N ASP A 458 34.22 -3.47 2.42
CA ASP A 458 33.94 -4.90 2.55
C ASP A 458 32.66 -5.19 3.32
N VAL A 459 32.35 -4.39 4.36
CA VAL A 459 31.12 -4.49 5.15
C VAL A 459 29.91 -4.10 4.31
N LYS A 460 30.03 -3.00 3.54
CA LYS A 460 28.97 -2.57 2.61
C LYS A 460 28.65 -3.67 1.61
N GLN A 461 29.68 -4.25 0.97
CA GLN A 461 29.48 -5.33 0.00
C GLN A 461 28.79 -6.56 0.64
N GLN A 462 29.21 -6.96 1.82
CA GLN A 462 28.58 -8.06 2.55
C GLN A 462 27.11 -7.79 2.86
N LEU A 463 26.75 -6.56 3.21
CA LEU A 463 25.36 -6.18 3.49
C LEU A 463 24.54 -6.11 2.21
N ILE A 464 25.07 -5.60 1.11
CA ILE A 464 24.44 -5.60 -0.21
C ILE A 464 24.10 -7.04 -0.62
N GLU A 465 25.06 -7.96 -0.53
CA GLU A 465 24.86 -9.36 -0.91
C GLU A 465 23.87 -10.10 0.01
N SER A 466 23.87 -9.77 1.29
CA SER A 466 23.07 -10.50 2.29
C SER A 466 21.67 -9.94 2.48
N VAL A 467 21.41 -8.66 2.18
CA VAL A 467 20.12 -7.99 2.42
C VAL A 467 19.51 -7.48 1.12
N GLU A 468 20.25 -6.66 0.36
CA GLU A 468 19.71 -6.00 -0.81
C GLU A 468 19.38 -7.00 -1.93
N TRP A 469 20.29 -7.92 -2.25
CA TRP A 469 20.06 -8.91 -3.30
C TRP A 469 18.87 -9.82 -3.03
N PRO A 470 18.68 -10.42 -1.84
CA PRO A 470 17.51 -11.23 -1.57
C PRO A 470 16.19 -10.48 -1.67
N LEU A 471 16.16 -9.19 -1.29
CA LEU A 471 14.97 -8.36 -1.36
C LEU A 471 14.66 -7.90 -2.80
N THR A 472 15.70 -7.54 -3.56
CA THR A 472 15.57 -7.02 -4.92
C THR A 472 15.38 -8.13 -5.96
N TYR A 473 16.11 -9.24 -5.81
CA TYR A 473 16.15 -10.35 -6.76
C TYR A 473 15.51 -11.64 -6.20
N ALA A 474 14.44 -11.52 -5.42
CA ALA A 474 13.79 -12.66 -4.76
C ALA A 474 13.49 -13.84 -5.71
N LYS A 475 13.02 -13.56 -6.93
CA LYS A 475 12.74 -14.59 -7.95
C LYS A 475 13.99 -15.35 -8.41
N LEU A 476 15.16 -14.70 -8.43
CA LEU A 476 16.42 -15.35 -8.78
C LEU A 476 16.88 -16.30 -7.67
N PHE A 477 16.72 -15.88 -6.41
CA PHE A 477 17.01 -16.72 -5.26
C PHE A 477 16.12 -17.97 -5.22
N GLU A 478 14.82 -17.81 -5.52
CA GLU A 478 13.87 -18.90 -5.64
C GLU A 478 14.24 -19.88 -6.78
N TYR A 479 14.57 -19.34 -7.96
CA TYR A 479 15.00 -20.16 -9.10
C TYR A 479 16.26 -20.97 -8.82
N MET A 480 17.21 -20.39 -8.07
CA MET A 480 18.49 -21.01 -7.71
C MET A 480 18.41 -21.90 -6.47
N ASP A 481 17.25 -21.98 -5.80
CA ASP A 481 17.06 -22.63 -4.48
C ASP A 481 18.07 -22.11 -3.43
N ALA A 482 18.43 -20.82 -3.54
CA ALA A 482 19.39 -20.18 -2.64
C ALA A 482 18.66 -19.64 -1.40
N LYS A 483 19.14 -20.02 -0.22
CA LYS A 483 18.57 -19.55 1.04
C LYS A 483 19.22 -18.21 1.44
N ALA A 484 18.40 -17.16 1.50
CA ALA A 484 18.83 -15.89 2.07
C ALA A 484 19.06 -16.03 3.60
N PRO A 485 20.04 -15.33 4.17
CA PRO A 485 20.19 -15.27 5.62
C PRO A 485 18.95 -14.64 6.25
N ARG A 486 18.51 -15.15 7.41
CA ARG A 486 17.35 -14.61 8.12
C ARG A 486 17.70 -13.42 8.99
N GLY A 487 18.91 -13.42 9.54
CA GLY A 487 19.37 -12.36 10.41
C GLY A 487 20.86 -12.08 10.28
N ILE A 488 21.22 -10.83 10.53
CA ILE A 488 22.58 -10.32 10.51
C ILE A 488 22.86 -9.65 11.86
N LEU A 489 23.97 -10.01 12.49
CA LEU A 489 24.44 -9.36 13.72
C LEU A 489 25.60 -8.44 13.38
N LEU A 490 25.41 -7.14 13.56
CA LEU A 490 26.46 -6.11 13.48
C LEU A 490 27.09 -5.96 14.86
N TYR A 491 28.38 -6.22 15.01
CA TYR A 491 29.07 -6.08 16.27
C TYR A 491 30.34 -5.26 16.16
N GLY A 492 30.69 -4.55 17.20
CA GLY A 492 31.90 -3.72 17.23
C GLY A 492 31.79 -2.57 18.23
N PRO A 493 32.84 -1.74 18.32
CA PRO A 493 32.90 -0.61 19.24
C PRO A 493 31.75 0.38 19.08
N PRO A 494 31.35 1.12 20.12
CA PRO A 494 30.38 2.19 20.01
C PRO A 494 30.87 3.29 19.07
N GLY A 495 29.95 3.97 18.41
CA GLY A 495 30.25 5.08 17.51
C GLY A 495 30.89 4.70 16.15
N THR A 496 30.90 3.41 15.77
CA THR A 496 31.44 2.94 14.48
C THR A 496 30.42 2.94 13.33
N GLY A 497 29.17 3.40 13.56
CA GLY A 497 28.17 3.60 12.51
C GLY A 497 27.23 2.40 12.28
N LYS A 498 27.08 1.45 13.21
CA LYS A 498 26.18 0.28 13.09
C LYS A 498 24.75 0.64 12.72
N THR A 499 24.15 1.59 13.43
CA THR A 499 22.79 2.08 13.19
C THR A 499 22.67 2.79 11.84
N MET A 500 23.71 3.55 11.42
CA MET A 500 23.74 4.19 10.11
C MET A 500 23.80 3.19 8.97
N LEU A 501 24.60 2.13 9.12
CA LEU A 501 24.69 1.03 8.14
C LEU A 501 23.35 0.35 7.95
N ALA A 502 22.63 0.03 9.05
CA ALA A 502 21.31 -0.58 8.97
C ALA A 502 20.29 0.34 8.26
N LYS A 503 20.35 1.66 8.53
CA LYS A 503 19.51 2.65 7.87
C LYS A 503 19.82 2.76 6.38
N ALA A 504 21.11 2.76 6.01
CA ALA A 504 21.52 2.82 4.60
C ALA A 504 21.07 1.58 3.81
N VAL A 505 21.22 0.38 4.39
CA VAL A 505 20.72 -0.86 3.78
C VAL A 505 19.22 -0.78 3.50
N ALA A 506 18.42 -0.29 4.45
CA ALA A 506 16.98 -0.17 4.27
C ALA A 506 16.62 0.85 3.18
N THR A 507 17.33 2.00 3.13
CA THR A 507 17.13 3.02 2.10
C THR A 507 17.42 2.48 0.70
N GLU A 508 18.58 1.86 0.52
CA GLU A 508 19.04 1.39 -0.80
C GLU A 508 18.25 0.16 -1.28
N SER A 509 17.82 -0.72 -0.37
CA SER A 509 16.96 -1.87 -0.69
C SER A 509 15.50 -1.49 -0.86
N GLN A 510 15.14 -0.21 -0.68
CA GLN A 510 13.76 0.29 -0.72
C GLN A 510 12.83 -0.48 0.24
N ALA A 511 13.35 -0.94 1.36
CA ALA A 511 12.62 -1.68 2.37
C ALA A 511 12.16 -0.76 3.51
N ASN A 512 11.03 -1.07 4.10
CA ASN A 512 10.53 -0.39 5.29
C ASN A 512 11.44 -0.67 6.48
N PHE A 513 11.81 0.36 7.25
CA PHE A 513 12.74 0.24 8.37
C PHE A 513 12.00 0.35 9.70
N ILE A 514 12.07 -0.70 10.50
CA ILE A 514 11.46 -0.76 11.84
C ILE A 514 12.60 -0.84 12.86
N SER A 515 12.86 0.27 13.54
CA SER A 515 13.92 0.36 14.55
C SER A 515 13.35 0.21 15.94
N ILE A 516 13.97 -0.64 16.75
CA ILE A 516 13.60 -0.86 18.14
C ILE A 516 14.87 -0.96 18.98
N LYS A 517 14.90 -0.20 20.06
CA LYS A 517 15.99 -0.30 21.03
C LYS A 517 15.69 -1.38 22.05
N GLY A 518 16.71 -2.14 22.42
CA GLY A 518 16.59 -3.21 23.40
C GLY A 518 15.81 -2.83 24.66
N PRO A 519 16.12 -1.72 25.34
CA PRO A 519 15.40 -1.29 26.55
C PRO A 519 13.89 -1.06 26.35
N GLU A 520 13.42 -0.78 25.12
CA GLU A 520 12.00 -0.56 24.83
C GLU A 520 11.16 -1.84 24.97
N PHE A 521 11.78 -3.01 24.83
CA PHE A 521 11.12 -4.29 25.08
C PHE A 521 11.02 -4.65 26.57
N LEU A 522 11.76 -3.97 27.45
CA LEU A 522 11.76 -4.23 28.86
C LEU A 522 10.74 -3.35 29.60
N SER A 523 9.45 -3.64 29.40
CA SER A 523 8.40 -2.94 30.11
C SER A 523 8.25 -3.48 31.53
N LYS A 524 7.75 -2.62 32.46
CA LYS A 524 7.52 -2.98 33.86
C LYS A 524 6.40 -4.02 34.10
N TRP A 525 5.61 -4.33 33.05
CA TRP A 525 4.44 -5.20 33.15
C TRP A 525 4.72 -6.58 32.54
N VAL A 526 4.45 -7.61 33.33
CA VAL A 526 4.65 -9.01 32.93
C VAL A 526 3.71 -9.33 31.72
N GLY A 527 4.28 -9.83 30.61
CA GLY A 527 3.54 -10.21 29.41
C GLY A 527 3.45 -9.14 28.32
N GLU A 528 3.67 -7.86 28.61
CA GLU A 528 3.68 -6.78 27.60
C GLU A 528 4.91 -6.86 26.69
N SER A 529 6.04 -7.24 27.24
CA SER A 529 7.31 -7.37 26.50
C SER A 529 7.24 -8.43 25.38
N GLU A 530 6.67 -9.60 25.66
CA GLU A 530 6.46 -10.67 24.67
C GLU A 530 5.46 -10.25 23.59
N LYS A 531 4.40 -9.52 24.00
CA LYS A 531 3.40 -8.97 23.08
C LYS A 531 4.03 -7.94 22.16
N ALA A 532 4.90 -7.06 22.67
CA ALA A 532 5.61 -6.05 21.88
C ALA A 532 6.50 -6.69 20.81
N VAL A 533 7.26 -7.74 21.15
CA VAL A 533 8.05 -8.49 20.16
C VAL A 533 7.16 -9.07 19.07
N ARG A 534 6.10 -9.77 19.45
CA ARG A 534 5.17 -10.39 18.49
C ARG A 534 4.51 -9.36 17.58
N GLU A 535 4.08 -8.23 18.13
CA GLU A 535 3.50 -7.13 17.36
C GLU A 535 4.49 -6.53 16.38
N THR A 536 5.75 -6.35 16.77
CA THR A 536 6.80 -5.85 15.89
C THR A 536 7.02 -6.74 14.68
N PHE A 537 7.20 -8.05 14.90
CA PHE A 537 7.40 -8.98 13.79
C PHE A 537 6.15 -9.14 12.93
N ARG A 538 4.95 -9.06 13.52
CA ARG A 538 3.70 -9.00 12.76
C ARG A 538 3.65 -7.77 11.86
N LYS A 539 3.98 -6.60 12.41
CA LYS A 539 4.05 -5.34 11.67
C LYS A 539 5.10 -5.40 10.55
N ALA A 540 6.26 -6.02 10.82
CA ALA A 540 7.29 -6.21 9.81
C ALA A 540 6.81 -7.06 8.64
N ARG A 541 6.10 -8.15 8.92
CA ARG A 541 5.48 -8.97 7.87
C ARG A 541 4.42 -8.21 7.07
N GLN A 542 3.61 -7.39 7.73
CA GLN A 542 2.59 -6.57 7.07
C GLN A 542 3.18 -5.45 6.21
N ALA A 543 4.33 -4.93 6.61
CA ALA A 543 5.06 -3.88 5.89
C ALA A 543 6.16 -4.43 4.96
N ALA A 544 6.14 -5.70 4.63
CA ALA A 544 7.15 -6.30 3.75
C ALA A 544 7.13 -5.65 2.33
N PRO A 545 8.31 -5.45 1.68
CA PRO A 545 9.63 -5.77 2.17
C PRO A 545 10.08 -4.86 3.33
N SER A 546 10.65 -5.46 4.40
CA SER A 546 11.00 -4.71 5.60
C SER A 546 12.30 -5.19 6.25
N VAL A 547 12.99 -4.25 6.90
CA VAL A 547 14.18 -4.50 7.74
C VAL A 547 13.83 -4.19 9.19
N VAL A 548 13.85 -5.19 10.04
CA VAL A 548 13.70 -5.03 11.51
C VAL A 548 15.09 -4.81 12.09
N PHE A 549 15.31 -3.65 12.69
CA PHE A 549 16.57 -3.31 13.32
C PHE A 549 16.44 -3.36 14.85
N LEU A 550 17.19 -4.26 15.48
CA LEU A 550 17.27 -4.41 16.92
C LEU A 550 18.56 -3.76 17.43
N ASP A 551 18.48 -2.53 17.93
CA ASP A 551 19.64 -1.84 18.49
C ASP A 551 19.86 -2.23 19.95
N GLU A 552 21.13 -2.29 20.36
CA GLU A 552 21.52 -2.66 21.71
C GLU A 552 20.92 -4.01 22.17
N ILE A 553 20.99 -5.04 21.30
CA ILE A 553 20.40 -6.36 21.60
C ILE A 553 21.01 -7.00 22.88
N ASP A 554 22.20 -6.60 23.27
CA ASP A 554 22.85 -7.01 24.49
C ASP A 554 22.08 -6.62 25.76
N SER A 555 21.21 -5.61 25.69
CA SER A 555 20.36 -5.20 26.81
C SER A 555 19.21 -6.19 27.08
N ILE A 556 18.73 -6.89 26.05
CA ILE A 556 17.59 -7.82 26.11
C ILE A 556 17.99 -9.30 26.04
N ALA A 557 19.18 -9.60 25.57
CA ALA A 557 19.64 -10.97 25.34
C ALA A 557 20.95 -11.32 26.01
N PRO A 558 21.08 -11.09 27.32
CA PRO A 558 22.29 -11.49 28.05
C PRO A 558 22.39 -13.02 28.18
N ALA A 559 23.60 -13.54 28.14
CA ALA A 559 23.90 -14.95 28.33
C ALA A 559 23.38 -15.46 29.69
N ARG A 560 22.79 -16.64 29.69
CA ARG A 560 22.18 -17.27 30.86
C ARG A 560 23.21 -17.47 31.97
N GLY A 561 22.97 -16.92 33.17
CA GLY A 561 23.83 -17.15 34.34
C GLY A 561 23.94 -16.02 35.37
N GLY A 562 23.25 -14.89 35.20
CA GLY A 562 23.22 -13.80 36.21
C GLY A 562 22.00 -13.90 37.13
N SER A 563 22.23 -14.03 38.42
CA SER A 563 21.20 -14.13 39.46
C SER A 563 20.60 -12.77 39.80
N THR A 564 19.69 -12.24 39.01
CA THR A 564 18.86 -11.09 39.35
C THR A 564 17.40 -11.37 39.03
N SER A 565 16.48 -10.82 39.82
CA SER A 565 15.03 -11.04 39.74
C SER A 565 14.41 -10.68 38.39
N ASP A 566 15.11 -9.95 37.51
CA ASP A 566 14.69 -9.55 36.17
C ASP A 566 15.02 -10.60 35.07
N SER A 567 15.72 -11.71 35.47
CA SER A 567 16.15 -12.75 34.50
C SER A 567 14.98 -13.46 33.82
N HIS A 568 13.82 -13.59 34.46
CA HIS A 568 12.67 -14.30 33.90
C HIS A 568 11.96 -13.52 32.78
N VAL A 569 11.95 -12.19 32.82
CA VAL A 569 11.34 -11.36 31.74
C VAL A 569 12.23 -11.41 30.51
N THR A 570 13.53 -11.24 30.69
CA THR A 570 14.53 -11.28 29.60
C THR A 570 14.56 -12.65 28.92
N GLU A 571 14.52 -13.76 29.68
CA GLU A 571 14.46 -15.10 29.09
C GLU A 571 13.22 -15.34 28.23
N ARG A 572 12.07 -14.80 28.62
CA ARG A 572 10.83 -14.89 27.83
C ARG A 572 10.91 -14.07 26.56
N VAL A 573 11.43 -12.84 26.65
CA VAL A 573 11.65 -11.97 25.46
C VAL A 573 12.59 -12.65 24.47
N ILE A 574 13.71 -13.22 24.95
CA ILE A 574 14.63 -13.98 24.10
C ILE A 574 13.91 -15.16 23.44
N SER A 575 13.16 -15.95 24.21
CA SER A 575 12.41 -17.10 23.70
C SER A 575 11.39 -16.69 22.64
N GLN A 576 10.73 -15.54 22.81
CA GLN A 576 9.81 -15.00 21.81
C GLN A 576 10.55 -14.54 20.55
N ILE A 577 11.68 -13.81 20.68
CA ILE A 577 12.51 -13.40 19.52
C ILE A 577 12.99 -14.64 18.75
N LEU A 578 13.44 -15.68 19.44
CA LEU A 578 13.86 -16.93 18.81
C LEU A 578 12.70 -17.60 18.05
N THR A 579 11.50 -17.61 18.64
CA THR A 579 10.29 -18.16 17.99
C THR A 579 9.92 -17.37 16.74
N GLU A 580 9.99 -16.04 16.80
CA GLU A 580 9.69 -15.19 15.64
C GLU A 580 10.74 -15.34 14.53
N LEU A 581 12.04 -15.45 14.88
CA LEU A 581 13.11 -15.71 13.91
C LEU A 581 12.98 -17.08 13.26
N ASP A 582 12.67 -18.12 14.03
CA ASP A 582 12.45 -19.48 13.52
C ASP A 582 11.20 -19.55 12.63
N GLY A 583 10.18 -18.72 12.91
CA GLY A 583 8.95 -18.60 12.14
C GLY A 583 9.05 -17.72 10.89
N LEU A 584 10.18 -17.05 10.63
CA LEU A 584 10.41 -16.34 9.38
C LEU A 584 10.73 -17.35 8.27
N GLU A 585 9.81 -17.51 7.35
CA GLU A 585 10.10 -18.23 6.11
C GLU A 585 10.96 -17.34 5.20
N SER A 586 11.87 -17.94 4.44
CA SER A 586 12.78 -17.24 3.54
C SER A 586 12.09 -16.43 2.42
N LEU A 587 10.79 -16.61 2.24
CA LEU A 587 9.95 -15.95 1.23
C LEU A 587 9.21 -14.69 1.75
N ASN A 588 9.28 -14.38 3.06
CA ASN A 588 8.45 -13.30 3.62
C ASN A 588 9.03 -11.89 3.45
N SER A 589 10.12 -11.71 2.71
CA SER A 589 10.74 -10.38 2.45
C SER A 589 10.98 -9.55 3.72
N VAL A 590 11.21 -10.22 4.88
CA VAL A 590 11.55 -9.59 6.16
C VAL A 590 12.96 -10.00 6.54
N MET A 591 13.83 -9.00 6.75
CA MET A 591 15.21 -9.20 7.20
C MET A 591 15.38 -8.64 8.60
N VAL A 592 16.11 -9.37 9.47
CA VAL A 592 16.41 -8.89 10.83
C VAL A 592 17.88 -8.50 10.92
N ILE A 593 18.15 -7.27 11.32
CA ILE A 593 19.50 -6.78 11.60
C ILE A 593 19.57 -6.43 13.08
N ALA A 594 20.50 -7.03 13.82
CA ALA A 594 20.74 -6.67 15.21
C ALA A 594 22.09 -5.96 15.34
N ALA A 595 22.19 -5.03 16.28
CA ALA A 595 23.44 -4.35 16.61
C ALA A 595 23.80 -4.52 18.08
N THR A 596 25.10 -4.73 18.37
CA THR A 596 25.61 -4.82 19.73
C THR A 596 26.99 -4.18 19.88
N ASN A 597 27.24 -3.61 21.04
CA ASN A 597 28.57 -3.19 21.48
C ASN A 597 29.29 -4.28 22.31
N ARG A 598 28.55 -5.28 22.81
CA ARG A 598 28.99 -6.32 23.70
C ARG A 598 28.66 -7.73 23.21
N PRO A 599 29.32 -8.21 22.14
CA PRO A 599 29.03 -9.52 21.55
C PRO A 599 29.34 -10.69 22.53
N ASP A 600 30.16 -10.45 23.53
CA ASP A 600 30.55 -11.42 24.55
C ASP A 600 29.42 -11.85 25.50
N ILE A 601 28.41 -11.01 25.67
CA ILE A 601 27.30 -11.27 26.61
C ILE A 601 26.01 -11.77 25.92
N ILE A 602 26.01 -11.91 24.59
CA ILE A 602 24.83 -12.37 23.84
C ILE A 602 24.58 -13.86 24.07
N ASP A 603 23.31 -14.26 24.24
CA ASP A 603 22.91 -15.67 24.32
C ASP A 603 23.35 -16.44 23.07
N PRO A 604 24.16 -17.50 23.18
CA PRO A 604 24.61 -18.32 22.09
C PRO A 604 23.47 -18.95 21.25
N ALA A 605 22.27 -19.05 21.81
CA ALA A 605 21.10 -19.54 21.08
C ALA A 605 20.71 -18.65 19.90
N LEU A 606 20.96 -17.34 19.95
CA LEU A 606 20.72 -16.40 18.87
C LEU A 606 21.71 -16.56 17.70
N LEU A 607 22.91 -17.07 18.00
CA LEU A 607 24.01 -17.22 17.01
C LEU A 607 23.95 -18.56 16.25
N ARG A 608 22.91 -19.36 16.47
CA ARG A 608 22.76 -20.65 15.77
C ARG A 608 22.29 -20.43 14.33
N PRO A 609 22.71 -21.30 13.38
CA PRO A 609 22.22 -21.27 12.01
C PRO A 609 20.69 -21.25 11.92
N GLY A 610 20.15 -20.44 11.00
CA GLY A 610 18.72 -20.18 10.84
C GLY A 610 18.19 -19.00 11.65
N ARG A 611 19.07 -18.25 12.38
CA ARG A 611 18.74 -17.07 13.17
C ARG A 611 19.60 -15.91 12.75
N PHE A 612 20.67 -15.57 13.51
CA PHE A 612 21.68 -14.62 13.05
C PHE A 612 22.77 -15.39 12.28
N ASP A 613 22.50 -15.63 11.01
CA ASP A 613 23.36 -16.46 10.14
C ASP A 613 24.66 -15.76 9.75
N ARG A 614 24.66 -14.43 9.77
CA ARG A 614 25.83 -13.62 9.41
C ARG A 614 26.25 -12.74 10.57
N LEU A 615 27.54 -12.83 10.88
CA LEU A 615 28.17 -12.00 11.91
C LEU A 615 29.13 -11.04 11.21
N VAL A 616 28.86 -9.73 11.29
CA VAL A 616 29.61 -8.70 10.60
C VAL A 616 30.30 -7.79 11.62
N GLU A 617 31.62 -7.81 11.61
CA GLU A 617 32.46 -6.96 12.48
C GLU A 617 32.57 -5.56 11.89
N ILE A 618 32.31 -4.55 12.72
CA ILE A 618 32.51 -3.15 12.37
C ILE A 618 33.59 -2.60 13.28
N GLY A 619 34.82 -2.61 12.77
CA GLY A 619 36.00 -2.13 13.49
C GLY A 619 36.11 -0.61 13.51
N LEU A 620 37.18 -0.12 14.18
CA LEU A 620 37.56 1.28 14.09
C LEU A 620 38.04 1.61 12.66
N PRO A 621 37.78 2.85 12.18
CA PRO A 621 38.15 3.23 10.82
C PRO A 621 39.65 3.34 10.66
N ASP A 622 40.18 2.83 9.54
CA ASP A 622 41.57 3.02 9.10
C ASP A 622 41.81 4.49 8.63
N GLU A 623 43.05 4.82 8.28
CA GLU A 623 43.41 6.19 7.88
C GLU A 623 42.57 6.68 6.68
N VAL A 624 42.33 5.81 5.70
CA VAL A 624 41.54 6.14 4.49
C VAL A 624 40.08 6.35 4.84
N ALA A 625 39.51 5.48 5.67
CA ALA A 625 38.12 5.63 6.14
C ALA A 625 37.96 6.89 6.99
N ARG A 626 38.94 7.23 7.89
CA ARG A 626 38.88 8.47 8.66
C ARG A 626 38.88 9.70 7.75
N GLN A 627 39.69 9.70 6.69
CA GLN A 627 39.69 10.77 5.72
C GLN A 627 38.34 10.94 5.03
N GLN A 628 37.71 9.83 4.64
CA GLN A 628 36.36 9.85 4.04
C GLN A 628 35.30 10.34 5.03
N ILE A 629 35.32 9.87 6.28
CA ILE A 629 34.41 10.30 7.33
C ILE A 629 34.53 11.80 7.59
N LEU A 630 35.77 12.30 7.72
CA LEU A 630 36.01 13.73 7.91
C LEU A 630 35.49 14.53 6.70
N LYS A 631 35.70 14.06 5.47
CA LYS A 631 35.17 14.68 4.25
C LYS A 631 33.65 14.81 4.29
N ILE A 632 32.95 13.76 4.71
CA ILE A 632 31.48 13.77 4.83
C ILE A 632 31.03 14.80 5.88
N HIS A 633 31.61 14.77 7.08
CA HIS A 633 31.25 15.70 8.16
C HIS A 633 31.57 17.16 7.85
N MET A 634 32.55 17.41 6.97
CA MET A 634 33.00 18.74 6.58
C MET A 634 32.34 19.27 5.30
N ALA A 635 31.63 18.45 4.53
CA ALA A 635 31.12 18.77 3.18
C ALA A 635 30.28 20.06 3.10
N LYS A 636 29.56 20.41 4.17
CA LYS A 636 28.68 21.59 4.24
C LYS A 636 29.27 22.73 5.07
N LYS A 637 30.52 22.65 5.47
CA LYS A 637 31.13 23.63 6.40
C LYS A 637 32.17 24.52 5.67
N PRO A 638 32.22 25.84 5.96
CA PRO A 638 33.17 26.75 5.36
C PRO A 638 34.55 26.52 5.97
N LEU A 639 35.42 25.86 5.20
CA LEU A 639 36.79 25.56 5.62
C LEU A 639 37.77 26.55 5.03
N ALA A 640 38.83 26.87 5.78
CA ALA A 640 39.96 27.61 5.30
C ALA A 640 40.90 26.68 4.52
N GLU A 641 41.76 27.24 3.66
CA GLU A 641 42.70 26.48 2.82
C GLU A 641 43.82 25.76 3.62
N ASP A 642 44.02 26.16 4.86
CA ASP A 642 44.99 25.58 5.78
C ASP A 642 44.57 24.24 6.39
N VAL A 643 43.29 23.86 6.25
CA VAL A 643 42.72 22.60 6.79
C VAL A 643 42.96 21.48 5.81
N LYS A 644 43.91 20.59 6.13
CA LYS A 644 44.23 19.42 5.31
C LYS A 644 43.65 18.15 5.94
N LEU A 645 42.74 17.49 5.23
CA LEU A 645 42.08 16.26 5.67
C LEU A 645 43.02 15.12 5.99
N GLU A 646 44.11 15.01 5.21
CA GLU A 646 45.15 13.97 5.39
C GLU A 646 45.90 14.13 6.71
N GLU A 647 46.25 15.36 7.11
CA GLU A 647 46.92 15.65 8.37
C GLU A 647 45.99 15.32 9.56
N LEU A 648 44.72 15.73 9.47
CA LEU A 648 43.71 15.43 10.50
C LEU A 648 43.46 13.92 10.65
N ALA A 649 43.40 13.18 9.53
CA ALA A 649 43.20 11.73 9.54
C ALA A 649 44.40 10.99 10.23
N LYS A 650 45.63 11.51 10.10
CA LYS A 650 46.81 10.98 10.80
C LYS A 650 46.78 11.27 12.31
N LEU A 651 46.36 12.48 12.68
CA LEU A 651 46.29 12.90 14.08
C LEU A 651 45.14 12.22 14.86
N THR A 652 44.17 11.66 14.19
CA THR A 652 42.99 11.04 14.80
C THR A 652 43.07 9.50 14.83
N ASP A 653 44.27 8.95 15.10
CA ASP A 653 44.40 7.51 15.26
C ASP A 653 43.54 6.99 16.41
N LYS A 654 42.87 5.81 16.19
CA LYS A 654 41.96 5.16 17.14
C LYS A 654 40.64 5.90 17.43
N TYR A 655 40.32 6.98 16.72
CA TYR A 655 39.05 7.65 16.84
C TYR A 655 37.95 6.85 16.11
N SER A 656 36.79 6.75 16.73
CA SER A 656 35.58 6.21 16.08
C SER A 656 34.95 7.24 15.14
N GLY A 657 33.99 6.83 14.33
CA GLY A 657 33.23 7.76 13.46
C GLY A 657 32.52 8.85 14.27
N ALA A 658 31.99 8.51 15.44
CA ALA A 658 31.34 9.47 16.34
C ALA A 658 32.36 10.46 16.95
N ASP A 659 33.54 10.00 17.32
CA ASP A 659 34.60 10.87 17.85
C ASP A 659 35.07 11.86 16.78
N LEU A 660 35.21 11.43 15.52
CA LEU A 660 35.56 12.31 14.40
C LEU A 660 34.46 13.38 14.17
N GLY A 661 33.19 12.99 14.23
CA GLY A 661 32.07 13.93 14.18
C GLY A 661 32.08 14.93 15.34
N ALA A 662 32.44 14.48 16.55
CA ALA A 662 32.58 15.34 17.73
C ALA A 662 33.73 16.35 17.58
N VAL A 663 34.89 15.93 17.04
CA VAL A 663 36.03 16.84 16.75
C VAL A 663 35.61 17.93 15.77
N VAL A 664 34.96 17.55 14.68
CA VAL A 664 34.48 18.54 13.69
C VAL A 664 33.46 19.50 14.28
N ASN A 665 32.56 19.01 15.11
CA ASN A 665 31.52 19.82 15.76
C ASN A 665 32.14 20.78 16.78
N GLU A 666 33.10 20.32 17.58
CA GLU A 666 33.80 21.17 18.55
C GLU A 666 34.64 22.24 17.85
N ALA A 667 35.30 21.91 16.74
CA ALA A 667 36.03 22.89 15.94
C ALA A 667 35.11 24.00 15.40
N VAL A 668 33.89 23.65 14.96
CA VAL A 668 32.87 24.61 14.56
C VAL A 668 32.46 25.51 15.72
N MET A 669 32.21 24.92 16.91
CA MET A 669 31.82 25.66 18.10
C MET A 669 32.90 26.62 18.57
N LEU A 670 34.18 26.22 18.49
CA LEU A 670 35.31 27.08 18.79
C LEU A 670 35.42 28.24 17.81
N ALA A 671 35.20 27.99 16.52
CA ALA A 671 35.18 29.05 15.50
C ALA A 671 34.03 30.03 15.73
N ILE A 672 32.84 29.55 16.08
CA ILE A 672 31.69 30.40 16.43
C ILE A 672 31.99 31.23 17.70
N ARG A 673 32.57 30.62 18.73
CA ARG A 673 32.95 31.36 19.96
C ARG A 673 33.93 32.51 19.66
N GLU A 674 34.94 32.24 18.87
CA GLU A 674 35.93 33.24 18.47
C GLU A 674 35.26 34.41 17.69
N TYR A 675 34.36 34.06 16.76
CA TYR A 675 33.60 35.04 15.99
C TYR A 675 32.74 35.93 16.88
N VAL A 676 32.01 35.34 17.82
CA VAL A 676 31.13 36.07 18.78
C VAL A 676 31.95 36.94 19.71
N GLN A 677 33.09 36.49 20.22
CA GLN A 677 33.98 37.25 21.11
C GLN A 677 34.63 38.44 20.40
N ASN A 678 34.92 38.34 19.12
CA ASN A 678 35.51 39.40 18.32
C ASN A 678 34.48 40.51 17.95
N GLY A 679 33.26 40.44 18.44
CA GLY A 679 32.27 41.52 18.37
C GLY A 679 31.62 41.78 17.02
N SER A 680 31.81 40.88 16.05
CA SER A 680 31.29 40.99 14.66
C SER A 680 29.79 40.64 14.48
N CYS A 681 29.03 40.59 15.56
CA CYS A 681 27.74 39.88 15.65
C CYS A 681 26.50 40.62 15.15
N LYS A 682 26.58 41.61 14.21
CA LYS A 682 25.38 42.39 13.84
C LYS A 682 24.96 42.40 12.37
N ASP A 683 25.77 41.94 11.46
CA ASP A 683 25.40 41.98 10.03
C ASP A 683 25.50 40.57 9.40
N GLU A 684 24.38 40.08 8.85
CA GLU A 684 24.33 38.78 8.13
C GLU A 684 25.31 38.69 6.95
N ALA A 685 25.70 39.81 6.36
CA ALA A 685 26.68 39.90 5.27
C ALA A 685 28.10 39.49 5.69
N THR A 686 28.44 39.54 6.97
CA THR A 686 29.80 39.19 7.46
C THR A 686 29.97 37.72 7.82
N PHE A 687 28.90 36.93 7.90
CA PHE A 687 28.99 35.48 8.17
C PHE A 687 29.62 34.71 7.01
N CYS A 688 29.40 35.14 5.76
CA CYS A 688 29.79 34.43 4.56
C CYS A 688 31.31 34.31 4.38
N ASP A 689 32.11 35.20 4.97
CA ASP A 689 33.56 35.24 4.84
C ASP A 689 34.30 34.52 5.96
N TYR A 690 33.61 34.12 7.04
CA TYR A 690 34.28 33.48 8.18
C TYR A 690 34.46 31.98 7.94
N LYS A 691 35.69 31.52 8.02
CA LYS A 691 36.09 30.13 7.74
C LYS A 691 36.67 29.46 8.98
N ILE A 692 36.48 28.14 9.06
CA ILE A 692 37.04 27.34 10.15
C ILE A 692 38.50 27.05 9.80
N GLU A 693 39.44 27.52 10.65
CA GLU A 693 40.86 27.42 10.49
C GLU A 693 41.43 26.18 11.20
N LYS A 694 42.66 25.76 10.85
CA LYS A 694 43.36 24.63 11.46
C LYS A 694 43.49 24.77 12.99
N LYS A 695 43.71 25.98 13.52
CA LYS A 695 43.78 26.24 14.97
C LYS A 695 42.57 25.74 15.76
N HIS A 696 41.35 25.80 15.17
CA HIS A 696 40.14 25.32 15.81
C HIS A 696 40.14 23.80 15.90
N PHE A 697 40.64 23.10 14.87
CA PHE A 697 40.78 21.64 14.92
C PHE A 697 41.88 21.20 15.90
N ASP A 698 43.02 21.91 15.97
CA ASP A 698 44.06 21.60 16.94
C ASP A 698 43.59 21.81 18.39
N ALA A 699 42.73 22.79 18.63
CA ALA A 699 42.12 23.00 19.93
C ALA A 699 41.05 21.92 20.22
N ALA A 700 40.21 21.56 19.25
CA ALA A 700 39.18 20.52 19.38
C ALA A 700 39.80 19.13 19.68
N LEU A 701 40.92 18.78 19.06
CA LEU A 701 41.67 17.53 19.31
C LEU A 701 42.22 17.44 20.75
N LYS A 702 42.43 18.57 21.45
CA LYS A 702 42.81 18.56 22.85
C LYS A 702 41.65 18.32 23.77
N ILE A 703 40.44 18.64 23.35
CA ILE A 703 39.18 18.51 24.13
C ILE A 703 38.58 17.12 23.94
N VAL A 704 38.45 16.68 22.69
CA VAL A 704 37.86 15.39 22.33
C VAL A 704 38.97 14.33 22.28
N GLN A 705 38.88 13.39 23.22
CA GLN A 705 39.82 12.25 23.24
C GLN A 705 39.13 10.99 22.65
N PRO A 706 39.91 10.04 22.07
CA PRO A 706 39.36 8.82 21.51
C PRO A 706 38.68 8.00 22.61
N THR A 707 37.52 7.44 22.30
CA THR A 707 36.81 6.52 23.19
C THR A 707 37.67 5.25 23.36
N GLY A 708 38.17 5.00 24.56
CA GLY A 708 39.01 3.83 24.85
C GLY A 708 38.25 2.53 24.57
N VAL A 709 38.77 1.70 23.69
CA VAL A 709 38.11 0.45 23.31
C VAL A 709 39.02 -0.74 23.56
N GLU A 710 38.52 -1.74 24.29
CA GLU A 710 39.19 -3.02 24.50
C GLU A 710 39.02 -3.93 23.26
N MET A 711 39.91 -3.82 22.29
CA MET A 711 39.88 -4.61 21.03
C MET A 711 40.01 -6.13 21.28
N ASP A 712 40.59 -6.56 22.40
CA ASP A 712 40.76 -7.97 22.69
C ASP A 712 39.46 -8.72 22.92
N LEU A 713 38.38 -8.02 23.28
CA LEU A 713 37.05 -8.58 23.45
C LEU A 713 36.47 -9.04 22.12
N TYR A 714 36.59 -8.21 21.08
CA TYR A 714 36.07 -8.49 19.72
C TYR A 714 36.87 -9.59 19.05
N ARG A 715 38.21 -9.61 19.21
CA ARG A 715 39.07 -10.69 18.69
C ARG A 715 38.76 -12.05 19.29
N LYS A 716 38.51 -12.11 20.61
CA LYS A 716 38.07 -13.34 21.28
C LYS A 716 36.72 -13.84 20.81
N PHE A 717 35.78 -12.94 20.55
CA PHE A 717 34.46 -13.31 20.02
C PHE A 717 34.59 -13.85 18.59
N GLN A 718 35.34 -13.20 17.72
CA GLN A 718 35.57 -13.65 16.36
C GLN A 718 36.25 -15.03 16.29
N ALA A 719 37.17 -15.32 17.20
CA ALA A 719 37.78 -16.63 17.32
C ALA A 719 36.84 -17.74 17.78
N LYS A 720 35.78 -17.42 18.54
CA LYS A 720 34.74 -18.37 18.95
C LYS A 720 33.64 -18.56 17.88
N ALA A 721 33.44 -17.57 17.04
CA ALA A 721 32.39 -17.58 16.01
C ALA A 721 32.83 -18.26 14.70
N LYS A 722 34.15 -18.44 14.48
CA LYS A 722 34.74 -19.30 13.45
C LYS A 722 34.80 -20.75 13.92
#